data_c2f87c63160928498565b62fd1edad08
#
_entry.id   c2f87c63160928498565b62fd1edad08
#
_cell.length_a   1.000
_cell.length_b   1.000
_cell.length_c   1.000
_cell.angle_alpha   90.00
_cell.angle_beta   90.00
_cell.angle_gamma   90.00
#
_symmetry.space_group_name_H-M   'P 1'
#
loop_
_entity.id
_entity.type
_entity.pdbx_description
1 polymer ?
#
loop_
_entity_poly.entity_id
_entity_poly.type
_entity_poly.pdbx_seq_one_letter_code
_entity_poly.pdbx_strand_id
1 'polypeptide(L)'
;MGCAMNISINDKVSTGITGFDQVIDNLRLGDNVVWQVDSVSYYKKMVDFFSAKAKLDNMRLVYIRFGSHEQLLEESQDVIVYRIDASKGFESFATEIYNLIKREGKRVLYVFDCLTDLLKYWHSDLMIGNFFKATCPYLYELDTVAYFAIMRNYHTYGTIAGIRETTQLLLDLYQVNNKTYIHPLKVWQRYSPTMFLPHLIQCQEAICITASSDASELFTNIRRGENRLDYWNVIFNRAKKVLNFSLKRQEETKKRLMYMLIGNDSRMFDLCDRYLTLNDILLIASREVGTGFIGGKSVGMLLARKIIEIEGEGRFTPLSEPHDSFYIGSDVFYTYIVQNGWWRLRAKQKTEDGYYKYAPELKDKLLSGKFPKDIQEQFIQMLEYFGQSPIIIRSSSLLEDNFGNAFAGKYESVFCVNQGTPEERYEAFEQAIRTVYASTMNEDALNYRMNRGLFERDEQMAILVQRVSGEQYGEYFFPHIAGVGNSSNLYVWDESIDMNAGMLRLVFGLGTRAVDRTNGDYVRVVCLDDPLRIPPMNYEDQKKFSQNRLDTLCFPDNALVVRDLKDILPLDLKTDKKLFMSPDYITAARMRELGYTDRKIPDILDFKKLFTDTNIMTVMREMLALLSKAYDYPVDIEFTANFKRDNSYKINILQCRPLQTKGLGSTVKIPELTNEKDCFFTEKGNFMGGSVRLPIDFVVFIQANTYLELNEQGKYAVARQIGLINKEIKGKNVMLVGPGRWGSTTPSLGIPVHYAELCNMTVICEYSSEKAGFMPELSYGSHFFQDIVEAGIFYVAIFDGHKDVIFNPDHILKEENMLTSLLPQGNEFSNVIHIAKTTGMEIYSDIVTQKLLCR
;
A
#
# COMPACT_ATOMS: atom_id res chain seq x y z
N MET A 1 45.29 -21.52 7.46
CA MET A 1 46.57 -20.73 7.36
C MET A 1 46.19 -19.28 7.32
N GLY A 2 46.30 -18.57 8.48
CA GLY A 2 45.96 -17.17 8.64
C GLY A 2 47.05 -16.29 8.09
N CYS A 3 46.74 -15.49 7.11
CA CYS A 3 47.54 -14.33 6.73
C CYS A 3 47.43 -13.31 7.84
N ALA A 4 48.47 -13.17 8.66
CA ALA A 4 48.59 -12.03 9.56
C ALA A 4 48.78 -10.79 8.68
N MET A 5 47.70 -10.01 8.47
CA MET A 5 47.85 -8.66 7.90
C MET A 5 48.69 -7.84 8.87
N ASN A 6 49.83 -7.34 8.40
CA ASN A 6 50.60 -6.32 9.09
C ASN A 6 49.76 -5.04 9.15
N ILE A 7 49.03 -4.85 10.27
CA ILE A 7 48.27 -3.64 10.53
C ILE A 7 49.28 -2.53 10.81
N SER A 8 49.24 -1.47 10.00
CA SER A 8 50.11 -0.30 10.18
C SER A 8 49.74 0.41 11.50
N ILE A 9 50.71 1.03 12.17
CA ILE A 9 50.49 1.83 13.40
C ILE A 9 49.47 2.94 13.14
N ASN A 10 49.32 3.39 11.90
CA ASN A 10 48.34 4.42 11.50
C ASN A 10 46.86 3.97 11.45
N ASP A 11 46.56 2.67 11.65
CA ASP A 11 45.18 2.14 11.66
C ASP A 11 44.61 1.97 13.06
N LYS A 12 45.41 2.27 14.12
CA LYS A 12 44.98 2.17 15.52
C LYS A 12 44.36 3.47 16.00
N VAL A 13 43.25 3.37 16.71
CA VAL A 13 42.48 4.45 17.34
C VAL A 13 42.38 4.16 18.83
N SER A 14 42.42 5.15 19.68
CA SER A 14 42.33 4.98 21.14
C SER A 14 40.89 5.14 21.61
N THR A 15 40.49 4.39 22.63
CA THR A 15 39.23 4.59 23.38
C THR A 15 39.26 5.85 24.27
N GLY A 16 40.45 6.44 24.48
CA GLY A 16 40.67 7.49 25.45
C GLY A 16 41.01 6.96 26.86
N ILE A 17 41.09 5.63 27.05
CA ILE A 17 41.47 4.97 28.30
C ILE A 17 42.68 4.08 28.01
N THR A 18 43.88 4.56 28.32
CA THR A 18 45.16 3.93 27.93
C THR A 18 45.25 2.47 28.38
N GLY A 19 44.86 2.18 29.62
CA GLY A 19 44.89 0.81 30.16
C GLY A 19 43.91 -0.11 29.42
N PHE A 20 42.73 0.39 29.02
CA PHE A 20 41.77 -0.40 28.28
C PHE A 20 42.18 -0.61 26.80
N ASP A 21 42.84 0.37 26.22
CA ASP A 21 43.44 0.22 24.88
C ASP A 21 44.44 -0.93 24.83
N GLN A 22 45.24 -1.09 25.89
CA GLN A 22 46.17 -2.21 26.02
C GLN A 22 45.43 -3.56 26.13
N VAL A 23 44.31 -3.62 26.85
CA VAL A 23 43.47 -4.83 26.97
C VAL A 23 42.94 -5.30 25.64
N ILE A 24 42.37 -4.40 24.82
CA ILE A 24 41.72 -4.73 23.54
C ILE A 24 42.62 -4.60 22.33
N ASP A 25 43.93 -4.31 22.53
CA ASP A 25 44.92 -3.98 21.47
C ASP A 25 44.43 -2.81 20.58
N ASN A 26 43.97 -1.73 21.20
CA ASN A 26 43.37 -0.51 20.65
C ASN A 26 42.10 -0.77 19.82
N LEU A 27 41.38 0.27 19.51
CA LEU A 27 40.43 0.29 18.45
C LEU A 27 41.15 0.31 17.08
N ARG A 28 40.47 -0.16 16.06
CA ARG A 28 40.98 -0.17 14.67
C ARG A 28 40.04 0.57 13.77
N LEU A 29 40.53 1.19 12.74
CA LEU A 29 39.65 1.72 11.66
C LEU A 29 38.81 0.60 11.10
N GLY A 30 37.50 0.85 11.02
CA GLY A 30 36.46 -0.14 10.71
C GLY A 30 35.70 -0.67 11.93
N ASP A 31 36.16 -0.39 13.18
CA ASP A 31 35.48 -0.91 14.35
C ASP A 31 34.14 -0.22 14.63
N ASN A 32 33.06 -1.02 14.66
CA ASN A 32 31.77 -0.64 15.23
C ASN A 32 31.72 -1.18 16.66
N VAL A 33 31.66 -0.27 17.65
CA VAL A 33 31.72 -0.55 19.08
C VAL A 33 30.34 -0.38 19.70
N VAL A 34 29.77 -1.43 20.25
CA VAL A 34 28.47 -1.38 20.93
C VAL A 34 28.69 -1.48 22.46
N TRP A 35 28.20 -0.48 23.15
CA TRP A 35 28.16 -0.40 24.59
C TRP A 35 26.80 -0.85 25.12
N GLN A 36 26.76 -1.95 25.85
CA GLN A 36 25.59 -2.40 26.57
C GLN A 36 25.62 -1.82 28.00
N VAL A 37 24.67 -0.95 28.34
CA VAL A 37 24.69 -0.12 29.52
C VAL A 37 23.42 -0.21 30.35
N ASP A 38 23.48 0.09 31.65
CA ASP A 38 22.31 0.21 32.53
C ASP A 38 21.75 1.64 32.57
N SER A 39 22.59 2.64 32.20
CA SER A 39 22.22 4.05 32.11
C SER A 39 23.00 4.76 31.02
N VAL A 40 22.34 5.66 30.29
CA VAL A 40 22.98 6.50 29.27
C VAL A 40 24.09 7.39 29.87
N SER A 41 23.99 7.77 31.14
CA SER A 41 25.03 8.53 31.83
C SER A 41 26.36 7.76 31.92
N TYR A 42 26.34 6.42 31.95
CA TYR A 42 27.56 5.60 31.92
C TYR A 42 28.20 5.60 30.52
N TYR A 43 27.38 5.50 29.50
CA TYR A 43 27.82 5.65 28.11
C TYR A 43 28.43 7.02 27.85
N LYS A 44 27.80 8.09 28.35
CA LYS A 44 28.35 9.45 28.23
C LYS A 44 29.80 9.55 28.71
N LYS A 45 30.14 8.94 29.84
CA LYS A 45 31.53 8.91 30.33
C LYS A 45 32.51 8.29 29.32
N MET A 46 32.10 7.19 28.66
CA MET A 46 32.96 6.57 27.64
C MET A 46 33.10 7.44 26.41
N VAL A 47 32.01 8.11 26.02
CA VAL A 47 32.00 9.08 24.92
C VAL A 47 32.89 10.30 25.23
N ASP A 48 32.88 10.78 26.49
CA ASP A 48 33.75 11.90 26.91
C ASP A 48 35.22 11.53 26.78
N PHE A 49 35.66 10.33 27.21
CA PHE A 49 37.02 9.85 27.01
C PHE A 49 37.40 9.74 25.53
N PHE A 50 36.52 9.13 24.72
CA PHE A 50 36.74 8.96 23.30
C PHE A 50 36.83 10.29 22.55
N SER A 51 35.93 11.22 22.84
CA SER A 51 35.93 12.57 22.26
C SER A 51 37.16 13.39 22.62
N ALA A 52 37.57 13.37 23.91
CA ALA A 52 38.79 14.07 24.34
C ALA A 52 40.00 13.54 23.60
N LYS A 53 40.11 12.23 23.41
CA LYS A 53 41.22 11.63 22.68
C LYS A 53 41.17 11.90 21.18
N ALA A 54 39.98 11.82 20.57
CA ALA A 54 39.76 12.17 19.16
C ALA A 54 40.26 13.60 18.84
N LYS A 55 39.97 14.54 19.73
CA LYS A 55 40.45 15.92 19.63
C LYS A 55 41.98 16.01 19.69
N LEU A 56 42.61 15.30 20.63
CA LEU A 56 44.08 15.29 20.76
C LEU A 56 44.77 14.69 19.52
N ASP A 57 44.13 13.72 18.89
CA ASP A 57 44.65 13.04 17.70
C ASP A 57 44.22 13.73 16.39
N ASN A 58 43.55 14.89 16.44
CA ASN A 58 43.03 15.66 15.31
C ASN A 58 42.13 14.81 14.37
N MET A 59 41.37 13.88 14.94
CA MET A 59 40.43 13.04 14.22
C MET A 59 39.08 13.75 14.15
N ARG A 60 38.45 13.71 12.96
CA ARG A 60 37.11 14.26 12.73
C ARG A 60 36.06 13.45 13.49
N LEU A 61 35.31 14.10 14.37
CA LEU A 61 34.27 13.49 15.20
C LEU A 61 32.90 14.00 14.83
N VAL A 62 31.98 13.07 14.53
CA VAL A 62 30.58 13.34 14.19
C VAL A 62 29.67 12.71 15.23
N TYR A 63 28.78 13.51 15.80
CA TYR A 63 27.76 13.05 16.73
C TYR A 63 26.39 13.05 16.07
N ILE A 64 25.73 11.89 16.09
CA ILE A 64 24.37 11.69 15.51
C ILE A 64 23.35 11.67 16.63
N ARG A 65 22.59 12.75 16.73
CA ARG A 65 21.61 13.04 17.75
C ARG A 65 20.20 12.69 17.26
N PHE A 66 19.48 11.80 17.99
CA PHE A 66 18.07 11.44 17.73
C PHE A 66 17.30 11.05 19.01
N GLY A 67 18.01 10.78 20.11
CA GLY A 67 17.40 10.34 21.35
C GLY A 67 16.79 11.48 22.16
N SER A 68 15.93 11.14 23.12
CA SER A 68 15.32 12.09 24.05
C SER A 68 16.10 12.33 25.33
N HIS A 69 17.17 11.57 25.54
CA HIS A 69 18.06 11.74 26.72
C HIS A 69 18.91 13.01 26.62
N GLU A 70 19.61 13.36 27.68
CA GLU A 70 20.57 14.47 27.71
C GLU A 70 21.61 14.32 26.60
N GLN A 71 21.98 15.44 25.96
CA GLN A 71 22.97 15.46 24.90
C GLN A 71 24.33 14.91 25.36
N LEU A 72 24.92 14.01 24.55
CA LEU A 72 26.20 13.37 24.91
C LEU A 72 27.39 14.30 24.70
N LEU A 73 27.42 15.02 23.57
CA LEU A 73 28.48 15.93 23.16
C LEU A 73 27.89 17.26 22.72
N GLU A 74 28.53 18.35 23.07
CA GLU A 74 28.21 19.69 22.58
C GLU A 74 28.87 19.96 21.23
N GLU A 75 28.22 20.75 20.41
CA GLU A 75 28.77 21.21 19.12
C GLU A 75 29.96 22.11 19.33
N SER A 76 31.06 21.87 18.62
CA SER A 76 32.28 22.63 18.71
C SER A 76 33.06 22.62 17.39
N GLN A 77 34.22 23.26 17.34
CA GLN A 77 35.09 23.17 16.16
C GLN A 77 35.55 21.74 15.87
N ASP A 78 35.65 20.90 16.89
CA ASP A 78 36.13 19.52 16.80
C ASP A 78 34.99 18.46 16.70
N VAL A 79 33.74 18.85 16.98
CA VAL A 79 32.58 17.96 17.02
C VAL A 79 31.44 18.52 16.15
N ILE A 80 31.08 17.78 15.12
CA ILE A 80 29.97 18.13 14.26
C ILE A 80 28.74 17.38 14.77
N VAL A 81 27.61 18.08 15.00
CA VAL A 81 26.38 17.49 15.51
C VAL A 81 25.30 17.48 14.41
N TYR A 82 24.84 16.30 14.05
CA TYR A 82 23.69 16.11 13.17
C TYR A 82 22.46 15.66 13.97
N ARG A 83 21.35 16.37 13.80
CA ARG A 83 20.06 16.03 14.43
C ARG A 83 19.16 15.35 13.42
N ILE A 84 18.80 14.10 13.68
CA ILE A 84 17.99 13.26 12.80
C ILE A 84 16.67 12.95 13.49
N ASP A 85 15.58 13.11 12.75
CA ASP A 85 14.23 12.87 13.25
C ASP A 85 13.82 11.39 13.06
N ALA A 86 13.86 10.63 14.16
CA ALA A 86 13.48 9.21 14.15
C ALA A 86 11.97 8.98 14.02
N SER A 87 11.13 10.01 14.21
CA SER A 87 9.66 9.90 14.08
C SER A 87 9.18 9.72 12.65
N LYS A 88 10.03 10.02 11.66
CA LYS A 88 9.75 9.83 10.24
C LYS A 88 9.72 8.36 9.79
N GLY A 89 10.10 7.42 10.66
CA GLY A 89 10.14 6.00 10.37
C GLY A 89 11.53 5.45 10.07
N PHE A 90 11.61 4.11 9.99
CA PHE A 90 12.88 3.39 9.83
C PHE A 90 13.59 3.71 8.52
N GLU A 91 12.87 3.70 7.41
CA GLU A 91 13.46 3.89 6.08
C GLU A 91 14.05 5.29 5.92
N SER A 92 13.30 6.32 6.30
CA SER A 92 13.75 7.71 6.25
C SER A 92 14.97 7.93 7.13
N PHE A 93 14.93 7.45 8.39
CA PHE A 93 16.03 7.55 9.33
C PHE A 93 17.30 6.86 8.83
N ALA A 94 17.19 5.60 8.40
CA ALA A 94 18.36 4.83 7.96
C ALA A 94 18.93 5.38 6.64
N THR A 95 18.10 5.90 5.74
CA THR A 95 18.52 6.55 4.49
C THR A 95 19.24 7.88 4.75
N GLU A 96 18.74 8.70 5.67
CA GLU A 96 19.35 9.96 6.05
C GLU A 96 20.74 9.72 6.67
N ILE A 97 20.87 8.72 7.56
CA ILE A 97 22.16 8.30 8.13
C ILE A 97 23.10 7.77 7.05
N TYR A 98 22.62 6.95 6.13
CA TYR A 98 23.42 6.44 5.02
C TYR A 98 24.00 7.58 4.17
N ASN A 99 23.17 8.55 3.81
CA ASN A 99 23.59 9.71 3.01
C ASN A 99 24.56 10.61 3.77
N LEU A 100 24.35 10.77 5.07
CA LEU A 100 25.26 11.49 5.95
C LEU A 100 26.65 10.83 5.99
N ILE A 101 26.72 9.53 6.27
CA ILE A 101 27.97 8.77 6.30
C ILE A 101 28.68 8.84 4.93
N LYS A 102 27.93 8.74 3.83
CA LYS A 102 28.47 8.86 2.47
C LYS A 102 29.10 10.23 2.23
N ARG A 103 28.48 11.30 2.71
CA ARG A 103 28.97 12.68 2.58
C ARG A 103 30.23 12.93 3.41
N GLU A 104 30.26 12.42 4.65
CA GLU A 104 31.38 12.57 5.55
C GLU A 104 32.63 11.80 5.10
N GLY A 105 32.43 10.64 4.44
CA GLY A 105 33.50 9.88 3.81
C GLY A 105 34.31 8.98 4.74
N LYS A 106 35.59 8.76 4.43
CA LYS A 106 36.45 7.80 5.12
C LYS A 106 37.12 8.38 6.37
N ARG A 107 37.48 7.47 7.29
CA ARG A 107 38.31 7.73 8.48
C ARG A 107 37.69 8.76 9.43
N VAL A 108 36.36 8.74 9.57
CA VAL A 108 35.59 9.58 10.48
C VAL A 108 35.24 8.79 11.73
N LEU A 109 35.26 9.44 12.88
CA LEU A 109 34.77 8.88 14.14
C LEU A 109 33.29 9.27 14.32
N TYR A 110 32.48 8.32 14.71
CA TYR A 110 31.05 8.54 14.96
C TYR A 110 30.66 8.22 16.40
N VAL A 111 29.78 9.03 16.95
CA VAL A 111 29.07 8.75 18.20
C VAL A 111 27.58 8.80 17.88
N PHE A 112 26.86 7.72 18.18
CA PHE A 112 25.40 7.66 18.07
C PHE A 112 24.75 7.78 19.44
N ASP A 113 23.59 8.39 19.52
CA ASP A 113 22.73 8.32 20.70
C ASP A 113 22.38 6.86 21.05
N CYS A 114 21.80 6.66 22.23
CA CYS A 114 21.36 5.35 22.66
C CYS A 114 20.25 4.82 21.74
N LEU A 115 20.53 3.75 20.99
CA LEU A 115 19.62 3.17 20.00
C LEU A 115 18.34 2.61 20.63
N THR A 116 18.33 2.29 21.92
CA THR A 116 17.13 1.87 22.64
C THR A 116 16.06 2.99 22.66
N ASP A 117 16.44 4.26 22.52
CA ASP A 117 15.49 5.38 22.42
C ASP A 117 14.64 5.30 21.15
N LEU A 118 15.12 4.64 20.09
CA LEU A 118 14.37 4.40 18.86
C LEU A 118 13.13 3.52 19.08
N LEU A 119 13.11 2.70 20.15
CA LEU A 119 11.91 1.90 20.52
C LEU A 119 10.68 2.76 20.81
N LYS A 120 10.86 4.05 21.12
CA LYS A 120 9.73 4.98 21.29
C LYS A 120 9.01 5.28 19.97
N TYR A 121 9.73 5.19 18.88
CA TYR A 121 9.25 5.50 17.52
C TYR A 121 8.95 4.25 16.71
N TRP A 122 9.83 3.24 16.81
CA TRP A 122 9.74 2.02 15.98
C TRP A 122 8.99 0.87 16.66
N HIS A 123 8.83 0.92 17.98
CA HIS A 123 8.11 -0.04 18.82
C HIS A 123 8.60 -1.50 18.74
N SER A 124 9.59 -1.79 17.89
CA SER A 124 10.16 -3.12 17.69
C SER A 124 11.68 -3.12 17.80
N ASP A 125 12.25 -4.04 18.55
CA ASP A 125 13.70 -4.17 18.66
C ASP A 125 14.30 -4.89 17.44
N LEU A 126 13.48 -5.59 16.67
CA LEU A 126 13.85 -6.15 15.36
C LEU A 126 14.37 -5.06 14.42
N MET A 127 13.74 -3.88 14.42
CA MET A 127 14.17 -2.75 13.59
C MET A 127 15.53 -2.20 14.02
N ILE A 128 15.88 -2.28 15.31
CA ILE A 128 17.22 -1.94 15.78
C ILE A 128 18.26 -2.93 15.23
N GLY A 129 17.95 -4.22 15.25
CA GLY A 129 18.79 -5.25 14.62
C GLY A 129 18.98 -5.02 13.12
N ASN A 130 17.92 -4.65 12.42
CA ASN A 130 17.96 -4.31 10.99
C ASN A 130 18.80 -3.04 10.74
N PHE A 131 18.73 -2.03 11.60
CA PHE A 131 19.55 -0.84 11.50
C PHE A 131 21.05 -1.18 11.58
N PHE A 132 21.46 -2.04 12.52
CA PHE A 132 22.84 -2.52 12.58
C PHE A 132 23.28 -3.23 11.32
N LYS A 133 22.46 -4.16 10.82
CA LYS A 133 22.75 -4.91 9.58
C LYS A 133 22.85 -4.01 8.34
N ALA A 134 22.08 -2.91 8.31
CA ALA A 134 22.12 -1.94 7.22
C ALA A 134 23.32 -1.00 7.29
N THR A 135 23.68 -0.56 8.50
CA THR A 135 24.61 0.57 8.71
C THR A 135 26.06 0.12 8.98
N CYS A 136 26.27 -0.89 9.85
CA CYS A 136 27.61 -1.28 10.28
C CYS A 136 28.53 -1.78 9.15
N PRO A 137 28.07 -2.58 8.15
CA PRO A 137 28.93 -2.97 7.04
C PRO A 137 29.42 -1.79 6.20
N TYR A 138 28.60 -0.73 6.10
CA TYR A 138 28.98 0.46 5.36
C TYR A 138 30.01 1.31 6.11
N LEU A 139 29.85 1.46 7.43
CA LEU A 139 30.84 2.12 8.29
C LEU A 139 32.18 1.38 8.25
N TYR A 140 32.16 0.04 8.28
CA TYR A 140 33.37 -0.79 8.17
C TYR A 140 34.12 -0.55 6.85
N GLU A 141 33.42 -0.49 5.72
CA GLU A 141 34.02 -0.26 4.39
C GLU A 141 34.66 1.13 4.23
N LEU A 142 34.23 2.09 5.03
CA LEU A 142 34.76 3.45 5.02
C LEU A 142 35.91 3.67 6.04
N ASP A 143 36.41 2.60 6.66
CA ASP A 143 37.47 2.67 7.66
C ASP A 143 37.14 3.67 8.79
N THR A 144 35.87 3.63 9.31
CA THR A 144 35.41 4.53 10.38
C THR A 144 35.49 3.83 11.73
N VAL A 145 35.38 4.58 12.84
CA VAL A 145 35.10 4.02 14.16
C VAL A 145 33.79 4.59 14.66
N ALA A 146 32.84 3.72 15.03
CA ALA A 146 31.52 4.15 15.46
C ALA A 146 31.18 3.60 16.86
N TYR A 147 30.73 4.48 17.75
CA TYR A 147 30.21 4.16 19.06
C TYR A 147 28.70 4.14 19.05
N PHE A 148 28.11 3.05 19.53
CA PHE A 148 26.69 2.86 19.76
C PHE A 148 26.41 2.45 21.20
N ALA A 149 25.25 2.81 21.73
CA ALA A 149 24.80 2.31 23.02
C ALA A 149 23.45 1.61 22.90
N ILE A 150 23.27 0.55 23.68
CA ILE A 150 21.99 -0.13 23.90
C ILE A 150 21.78 -0.33 25.40
N MET A 151 20.51 -0.20 25.84
CA MET A 151 20.15 -0.45 27.24
C MET A 151 20.08 -1.94 27.50
N ARG A 152 20.67 -2.38 28.60
CA ARG A 152 20.60 -3.76 29.06
C ARG A 152 19.16 -4.19 29.38
N ASN A 153 18.81 -5.44 29.06
CA ASN A 153 17.49 -6.05 29.29
C ASN A 153 16.31 -5.42 28.53
N TYR A 154 16.57 -4.57 27.51
CA TYR A 154 15.53 -4.00 26.65
C TYR A 154 15.39 -4.71 25.30
N HIS A 155 16.29 -5.61 24.97
CA HIS A 155 16.38 -6.27 23.66
C HIS A 155 16.36 -7.79 23.80
N THR A 156 15.78 -8.48 22.80
CA THR A 156 15.75 -9.95 22.72
C THR A 156 17.13 -10.54 22.50
N TYR A 157 17.24 -11.84 22.78
CA TYR A 157 18.46 -12.59 22.44
C TYR A 157 18.78 -12.54 20.95
N GLY A 158 17.76 -12.64 20.08
CA GLY A 158 17.92 -12.57 18.62
C GLY A 158 18.49 -11.26 18.14
N THR A 159 17.99 -10.14 18.65
CA THR A 159 18.50 -8.79 18.34
C THR A 159 19.94 -8.62 18.81
N ILE A 160 20.27 -9.03 20.05
CA ILE A 160 21.64 -8.97 20.56
C ILE A 160 22.57 -9.88 19.76
N ALA A 161 22.13 -11.08 19.37
CA ALA A 161 22.91 -11.96 18.51
C ALA A 161 23.20 -11.33 17.14
N GLY A 162 22.19 -10.71 16.51
CA GLY A 162 22.34 -9.98 15.25
C GLY A 162 23.31 -8.78 15.36
N ILE A 163 23.23 -8.02 16.46
CA ILE A 163 24.18 -6.96 16.77
C ILE A 163 25.59 -7.54 16.93
N ARG A 164 25.74 -8.62 17.69
CA ARG A 164 27.03 -9.32 17.89
C ARG A 164 27.63 -9.82 16.56
N GLU A 165 26.82 -10.29 15.64
CA GLU A 165 27.30 -10.72 14.31
C GLU A 165 27.93 -9.58 13.52
N THR A 166 27.28 -8.41 13.51
CA THR A 166 27.64 -7.27 12.67
C THR A 166 28.68 -6.33 13.28
N THR A 167 28.81 -6.27 14.59
CA THR A 167 29.77 -5.37 15.27
C THR A 167 31.13 -6.02 15.46
N GLN A 168 32.18 -5.21 15.49
CA GLN A 168 33.55 -5.68 15.79
C GLN A 168 33.75 -5.80 17.30
N LEU A 169 33.20 -4.87 18.09
CA LEU A 169 33.28 -4.94 19.56
C LEU A 169 31.87 -4.87 20.17
N LEU A 170 31.65 -5.76 21.15
CA LEU A 170 30.50 -5.72 22.07
C LEU A 170 31.03 -5.67 23.50
N LEU A 171 30.75 -4.58 24.19
CA LEU A 171 31.30 -4.27 25.51
C LEU A 171 30.16 -4.07 26.51
N ASP A 172 30.22 -4.79 27.63
CA ASP A 172 29.33 -4.56 28.77
C ASP A 172 29.94 -3.52 29.70
N LEU A 173 29.18 -2.53 30.07
CA LEU A 173 29.59 -1.48 31.01
C LEU A 173 28.72 -1.57 32.28
N TYR A 174 29.38 -1.76 33.42
CA TYR A 174 28.75 -1.88 34.71
C TYR A 174 29.22 -0.75 35.64
N GLN A 175 28.31 -0.31 36.51
CA GLN A 175 28.68 0.53 37.65
C GLN A 175 28.15 -0.10 38.93
N VAL A 176 29.06 -0.54 39.79
CA VAL A 176 28.78 -1.18 41.08
C VAL A 176 29.59 -0.46 42.14
N ASN A 177 28.95 -0.03 43.24
CA ASN A 177 29.59 0.66 44.36
C ASN A 177 30.46 1.86 43.95
N ASN A 178 29.97 2.67 43.00
CA ASN A 178 30.64 3.84 42.43
C ASN A 178 31.89 3.52 41.60
N LYS A 179 32.17 2.24 41.32
CA LYS A 179 33.27 1.78 40.49
C LYS A 179 32.75 1.39 39.10
N THR A 180 33.52 1.72 38.07
CA THR A 180 33.15 1.44 36.67
C THR A 180 33.90 0.20 36.17
N TYR A 181 33.20 -0.77 35.62
CA TYR A 181 33.76 -2.00 35.06
C TYR A 181 33.41 -2.13 33.59
N ILE A 182 34.38 -2.51 32.75
CA ILE A 182 34.16 -2.87 31.35
C ILE A 182 34.41 -4.37 31.20
N HIS A 183 33.46 -5.08 30.59
CA HIS A 183 33.55 -6.49 30.28
C HIS A 183 33.40 -6.73 28.78
N PRO A 184 34.48 -6.97 28.04
CA PRO A 184 34.41 -7.27 26.62
C PRO A 184 33.72 -8.61 26.40
N LEU A 185 32.64 -8.62 25.62
CA LEU A 185 31.91 -9.85 25.24
C LEU A 185 32.30 -10.31 23.84
N LYS A 186 32.74 -9.38 22.98
CA LYS A 186 33.30 -9.66 21.67
C LYS A 186 34.35 -8.62 21.35
N VAL A 187 35.49 -9.07 20.84
CA VAL A 187 36.57 -8.26 20.24
C VAL A 187 37.07 -9.04 19.02
N TRP A 188 36.80 -8.50 17.82
CA TRP A 188 37.00 -9.24 16.58
C TRP A 188 38.46 -9.28 16.16
N GLN A 189 38.95 -10.46 15.77
CA GLN A 189 40.32 -10.71 15.29
C GLN A 189 41.44 -10.24 16.22
N ARG A 190 41.19 -10.19 17.53
CA ARG A 190 42.14 -9.85 18.58
C ARG A 190 41.97 -10.79 19.77
N TYR A 191 43.04 -11.08 20.45
CA TYR A 191 43.01 -11.95 21.63
C TYR A 191 44.16 -11.66 22.56
N SER A 192 43.88 -11.59 23.86
CA SER A 192 44.84 -11.71 24.95
C SER A 192 44.23 -12.60 26.05
N PRO A 193 45.06 -13.20 26.92
CA PRO A 193 44.55 -14.18 27.93
C PRO A 193 43.48 -13.64 28.88
N THR A 194 43.47 -12.32 29.13
CA THR A 194 42.56 -11.66 30.08
C THR A 194 41.53 -10.78 29.41
N MET A 195 41.56 -10.65 28.09
CA MET A 195 40.74 -9.70 27.33
C MET A 195 39.22 -9.81 27.63
N PHE A 196 38.71 -11.00 27.79
CA PHE A 196 37.28 -11.28 28.01
C PHE A 196 36.90 -11.39 29.51
N LEU A 197 37.76 -10.98 30.43
CA LEU A 197 37.43 -10.80 31.83
C LEU A 197 36.92 -9.38 32.09
N PRO A 198 36.14 -9.16 33.19
CA PRO A 198 35.82 -7.79 33.60
C PRO A 198 37.05 -7.01 34.04
N HIS A 199 37.10 -5.74 33.69
CA HIS A 199 38.18 -4.84 34.05
C HIS A 199 37.60 -3.66 34.81
N LEU A 200 38.13 -3.37 36.01
CA LEU A 200 37.88 -2.15 36.78
C LEU A 200 38.63 -0.99 36.12
N ILE A 201 37.90 0.05 35.76
CA ILE A 201 38.50 1.28 35.21
C ILE A 201 38.73 2.28 36.35
N GLN A 202 39.94 2.59 36.54
CA GLN A 202 40.37 3.55 37.56
C GLN A 202 41.40 4.53 36.99
N CYS A 203 41.03 5.81 36.91
CA CYS A 203 41.80 6.82 36.19
C CYS A 203 42.01 6.43 34.72
N GLN A 204 43.20 6.11 34.29
CA GLN A 204 43.56 5.66 32.92
C GLN A 204 44.00 4.18 32.90
N GLU A 205 43.88 3.49 34.03
CA GLU A 205 44.23 2.06 34.13
C GLU A 205 43.01 1.15 34.02
N ALA A 206 43.23 -0.05 33.50
CA ALA A 206 42.24 -1.12 33.43
C ALA A 206 42.78 -2.33 34.25
N ILE A 207 42.21 -2.53 35.45
CA ILE A 207 42.63 -3.58 36.36
C ILE A 207 41.77 -4.82 36.10
N CYS A 208 42.35 -5.92 35.66
CA CYS A 208 41.68 -7.17 35.37
C CYS A 208 41.16 -7.83 36.66
N ILE A 209 39.88 -8.21 36.69
CA ILE A 209 39.25 -8.94 37.78
C ILE A 209 39.47 -10.44 37.58
N THR A 210 40.49 -10.99 38.22
CA THR A 210 40.83 -12.42 38.09
C THR A 210 40.40 -13.25 39.30
N ALA A 211 40.17 -12.63 40.47
CA ALA A 211 39.72 -13.30 41.67
C ALA A 211 38.25 -13.72 41.55
N SER A 212 37.95 -14.98 41.83
CA SER A 212 36.57 -15.53 41.74
C SER A 212 35.61 -14.85 42.71
N SER A 213 36.08 -14.45 43.89
CA SER A 213 35.31 -13.66 44.88
C SER A 213 34.84 -12.34 44.34
N ASP A 214 35.76 -11.58 43.74
CA ASP A 214 35.48 -10.24 43.20
C ASP A 214 34.58 -10.32 41.97
N ALA A 215 34.79 -11.31 41.10
CA ALA A 215 33.92 -11.60 39.96
C ALA A 215 32.52 -12.00 40.42
N SER A 216 32.40 -12.85 41.45
CA SER A 216 31.12 -13.26 41.98
C SER A 216 30.35 -12.10 42.62
N GLU A 217 31.04 -11.26 43.40
CA GLU A 217 30.44 -10.04 43.97
C GLU A 217 29.93 -9.09 42.86
N LEU A 218 30.74 -8.86 41.81
CA LEU A 218 30.36 -8.02 40.67
C LEU A 218 29.09 -8.55 40.02
N PHE A 219 29.09 -9.83 39.62
CA PHE A 219 27.97 -10.40 38.84
C PHE A 219 26.71 -10.67 39.69
N THR A 220 26.82 -10.83 40.99
CA THR A 220 25.65 -10.96 41.88
C THR A 220 24.91 -9.64 42.00
N ASN A 221 25.60 -8.55 41.97
CA ASN A 221 25.03 -7.19 42.06
C ASN A 221 24.44 -6.69 40.73
N ILE A 222 24.66 -7.41 39.62
CA ILE A 222 24.13 -7.01 38.32
C ILE A 222 22.71 -7.60 38.15
N ARG A 223 21.73 -6.73 37.98
CA ARG A 223 20.35 -7.15 37.68
C ARG A 223 20.29 -7.86 36.34
N ARG A 224 20.03 -9.17 36.33
CA ARG A 224 19.69 -9.94 35.13
C ARG A 224 18.18 -9.90 34.98
N GLY A 225 17.66 -9.39 33.85
CA GLY A 225 16.26 -9.47 33.52
C GLY A 225 15.82 -10.93 33.36
N GLU A 226 14.74 -11.33 34.05
CA GLU A 226 14.24 -12.69 34.05
C GLU A 226 13.60 -13.11 32.71
N ASN A 227 13.15 -12.13 31.90
CA ASN A 227 12.49 -12.40 30.62
C ASN A 227 13.04 -11.49 29.53
N ARG A 228 13.76 -12.06 28.56
CA ARG A 228 14.21 -11.37 27.35
C ARG A 228 13.13 -11.52 26.26
N LEU A 229 11.95 -11.00 26.56
CA LEU A 229 10.88 -10.87 25.56
C LEU A 229 11.16 -9.63 24.71
N ASP A 230 10.76 -9.69 23.46
CA ASP A 230 10.71 -8.53 22.60
C ASP A 230 9.90 -7.41 23.27
N TYR A 231 10.32 -6.17 23.07
CA TYR A 231 9.64 -4.98 23.56
C TYR A 231 8.14 -4.98 23.14
N TRP A 232 7.85 -5.41 21.93
CA TRP A 232 6.50 -5.63 21.41
C TRP A 232 5.69 -6.56 22.32
N ASN A 233 6.18 -7.77 22.52
CA ASN A 233 5.53 -8.77 23.37
C ASN A 233 5.38 -8.32 24.83
N VAL A 234 6.35 -7.58 25.36
CA VAL A 234 6.27 -7.01 26.72
C VAL A 234 5.09 -6.05 26.84
N ILE A 235 4.90 -5.15 25.86
CA ILE A 235 3.83 -4.18 25.86
C ILE A 235 2.47 -4.88 25.77
N PHE A 236 2.29 -5.79 24.82
CA PHE A 236 1.02 -6.49 24.63
C PHE A 236 0.67 -7.40 25.82
N ASN A 237 1.64 -8.08 26.41
CA ASN A 237 1.41 -8.88 27.63
C ASN A 237 1.03 -8.00 28.84
N ARG A 238 1.59 -6.80 28.96
CA ARG A 238 1.15 -5.82 29.96
C ARG A 238 -0.26 -5.32 29.68
N ALA A 239 -0.59 -5.03 28.44
CA ALA A 239 -1.89 -4.54 28.02
C ALA A 239 -3.01 -5.56 28.30
N LYS A 240 -2.77 -6.87 28.11
CA LYS A 240 -3.73 -7.93 28.50
C LYS A 240 -4.13 -7.86 29.99
N LYS A 241 -3.19 -7.50 30.88
CA LYS A 241 -3.48 -7.35 32.32
C LYS A 241 -4.35 -6.10 32.58
N VAL A 242 -4.26 -5.07 31.71
CA VAL A 242 -5.01 -3.82 31.86
C VAL A 242 -6.51 -3.99 31.62
N LEU A 243 -6.96 -5.03 30.92
CA LEU A 243 -8.39 -5.34 30.73
C LEU A 243 -9.17 -5.42 32.06
N ASN A 244 -8.50 -5.75 33.16
CA ASN A 244 -9.10 -5.84 34.51
C ASN A 244 -8.99 -4.53 35.31
N PHE A 245 -8.49 -3.43 34.73
CA PHE A 245 -8.34 -2.13 35.41
C PHE A 245 -9.43 -1.14 34.97
N SER A 246 -9.36 0.09 35.49
CA SER A 246 -10.32 1.15 35.19
C SER A 246 -10.34 1.51 33.67
N LEU A 247 -11.53 1.94 33.20
CA LEU A 247 -11.73 2.36 31.79
C LEU A 247 -10.69 3.40 31.34
N LYS A 248 -10.33 4.36 32.19
CA LYS A 248 -9.31 5.36 31.88
C LYS A 248 -7.97 4.72 31.52
N ARG A 249 -7.50 3.72 32.29
CA ARG A 249 -6.27 2.99 31.99
C ARG A 249 -6.38 2.16 30.74
N GLN A 250 -7.55 1.57 30.47
CA GLN A 250 -7.79 0.84 29.22
C GLN A 250 -7.69 1.79 28.01
N GLU A 251 -8.30 2.98 28.08
CA GLU A 251 -8.23 3.98 27.01
C GLU A 251 -6.80 4.49 26.74
N GLU A 252 -6.04 4.82 27.79
CA GLU A 252 -4.64 5.22 27.65
C GLU A 252 -3.78 4.11 27.01
N THR A 253 -4.02 2.87 27.41
CA THR A 253 -3.31 1.71 26.86
C THR A 253 -3.74 1.45 25.42
N LYS A 254 -5.04 1.52 25.11
CA LYS A 254 -5.58 1.37 23.76
C LYS A 254 -4.89 2.36 22.79
N LYS A 255 -4.87 3.65 23.13
CA LYS A 255 -4.22 4.68 22.29
C LYS A 255 -2.77 4.35 22.00
N ARG A 256 -2.02 3.94 23.02
CA ARG A 256 -0.63 3.54 22.83
C ARG A 256 -0.48 2.36 21.85
N LEU A 257 -1.30 1.34 21.97
CA LEU A 257 -1.26 0.19 21.07
C LEU A 257 -1.74 0.54 19.66
N MET A 258 -2.69 1.45 19.53
CA MET A 258 -3.14 1.94 18.23
C MET A 258 -2.01 2.66 17.45
N TYR A 259 -1.17 3.46 18.14
CA TYR A 259 0.01 4.06 17.52
C TYR A 259 0.99 3.01 16.98
N MET A 260 1.04 1.84 17.59
CA MET A 260 1.95 0.75 17.18
C MET A 260 1.41 -0.06 16.00
N LEU A 261 0.09 -0.29 15.94
CA LEU A 261 -0.56 -1.18 14.96
C LEU A 261 -1.20 -0.44 13.78
N ILE A 262 -1.73 0.77 14.02
CA ILE A 262 -2.57 1.51 13.05
C ILE A 262 -1.79 2.67 12.43
N GLY A 263 -0.92 3.32 13.22
CA GLY A 263 -0.19 4.51 12.82
C GLY A 263 -0.74 5.78 13.47
N ASN A 264 -0.37 6.93 12.93
CA ASN A 264 -0.65 8.25 13.51
C ASN A 264 -1.42 9.19 12.56
N ASP A 265 -2.05 8.66 11.50
CA ASP A 265 -2.96 9.46 10.69
C ASP A 265 -4.12 9.96 11.55
N SER A 266 -4.25 11.28 11.69
CA SER A 266 -5.12 11.89 12.68
C SER A 266 -6.59 11.48 12.50
N ARG A 267 -7.12 11.51 11.28
CA ARG A 267 -8.54 11.25 11.01
C ARG A 267 -8.92 9.76 11.12
N MET A 268 -8.10 8.87 10.55
CA MET A 268 -8.31 7.43 10.71
C MET A 268 -8.08 6.98 12.15
N PHE A 269 -7.08 7.55 12.81
CA PHE A 269 -6.80 7.28 14.22
C PHE A 269 -7.98 7.67 15.13
N ASP A 270 -8.57 8.85 14.91
CA ASP A 270 -9.73 9.33 15.70
C ASP A 270 -10.96 8.43 15.49
N LEU A 271 -11.19 7.95 14.27
CA LEU A 271 -12.25 6.98 14.00
C LEU A 271 -11.98 5.65 14.71
N CYS A 272 -10.78 5.12 14.64
CA CYS A 272 -10.42 3.90 15.37
C CYS A 272 -10.52 4.07 16.89
N ASP A 273 -10.11 5.22 17.44
CA ASP A 273 -10.24 5.51 18.86
C ASP A 273 -11.71 5.55 19.33
N ARG A 274 -12.61 6.01 18.46
CA ARG A 274 -14.05 6.06 18.75
C ARG A 274 -14.72 4.69 18.77
N TYR A 275 -14.37 3.81 17.84
CA TYR A 275 -15.09 2.55 17.60
C TYR A 275 -14.39 1.31 18.14
N LEU A 276 -13.06 1.26 18.19
CA LEU A 276 -12.33 0.08 18.65
C LEU A 276 -12.11 0.12 20.17
N THR A 277 -12.23 -1.03 20.80
CA THR A 277 -11.90 -1.25 22.21
C THR A 277 -10.49 -1.77 22.40
N LEU A 278 -9.95 -1.74 23.63
CA LEU A 278 -8.67 -2.38 23.94
C LEU A 278 -8.68 -3.87 23.58
N ASN A 279 -9.81 -4.55 23.77
CA ASN A 279 -9.93 -5.96 23.42
C ASN A 279 -9.84 -6.19 21.90
N ASP A 280 -10.47 -5.32 21.10
CA ASP A 280 -10.36 -5.40 19.64
C ASP A 280 -8.90 -5.25 19.18
N ILE A 281 -8.15 -4.31 19.75
CA ILE A 281 -6.72 -4.10 19.46
C ILE A 281 -5.88 -5.33 19.86
N LEU A 282 -6.17 -5.94 21.01
CA LEU A 282 -5.47 -7.17 21.43
C LEU A 282 -5.79 -8.38 20.54
N LEU A 283 -7.02 -8.48 20.04
CA LEU A 283 -7.41 -9.51 19.05
C LEU A 283 -6.66 -9.31 17.72
N ILE A 284 -6.56 -8.08 17.24
CA ILE A 284 -5.78 -7.75 16.03
C ILE A 284 -4.33 -8.20 16.23
N ALA A 285 -3.69 -7.82 17.33
CA ALA A 285 -2.30 -8.18 17.62
C ALA A 285 -2.08 -9.70 17.74
N SER A 286 -3.10 -10.46 18.19
CA SER A 286 -3.01 -11.92 18.26
C SER A 286 -3.01 -12.62 16.90
N ARG A 287 -3.37 -11.90 15.84
CA ARG A 287 -3.42 -12.35 14.44
C ARG A 287 -2.31 -11.72 13.59
N GLU A 288 -1.38 -11.02 14.22
CA GLU A 288 -0.25 -10.40 13.53
C GLU A 288 0.94 -11.36 13.45
N VAL A 289 1.56 -11.39 12.26
CA VAL A 289 2.82 -12.06 11.98
C VAL A 289 3.92 -11.01 11.88
N GLY A 290 4.98 -11.18 12.65
CA GLY A 290 5.99 -10.16 12.81
C GLY A 290 5.55 -9.02 13.72
N THR A 291 5.92 -7.80 13.37
CA THR A 291 5.62 -6.57 14.12
C THR A 291 5.36 -5.41 13.16
N GLY A 292 4.86 -4.28 13.68
CA GLY A 292 4.70 -3.04 12.94
C GLY A 292 3.24 -2.69 12.64
N PHE A 293 3.01 -1.95 11.55
CA PHE A 293 1.66 -1.55 11.17
C PHE A 293 0.94 -2.65 10.39
N ILE A 294 -0.38 -2.76 10.59
CA ILE A 294 -1.21 -3.69 9.80
C ILE A 294 -1.68 -3.08 8.46
N GLY A 295 -1.45 -1.76 8.26
CA GLY A 295 -1.73 -1.02 7.05
C GLY A 295 -3.18 -0.59 6.85
N GLY A 296 -3.39 0.36 5.91
CA GLY A 296 -4.66 1.07 5.76
C GLY A 296 -5.83 0.19 5.32
N LYS A 297 -5.60 -0.75 4.40
CA LYS A 297 -6.65 -1.66 3.94
C LYS A 297 -7.20 -2.55 5.07
N SER A 298 -6.30 -3.08 5.91
CA SER A 298 -6.68 -3.86 7.11
C SER A 298 -7.47 -3.01 8.10
N VAL A 299 -6.99 -1.80 8.36
CA VAL A 299 -7.65 -0.85 9.27
C VAL A 299 -9.04 -0.47 8.77
N GLY A 300 -9.18 -0.10 7.49
CA GLY A 300 -10.46 0.28 6.88
C GLY A 300 -11.50 -0.84 6.95
N MET A 301 -11.10 -2.08 6.65
CA MET A 301 -11.97 -3.25 6.78
C MET A 301 -12.45 -3.46 8.21
N LEU A 302 -11.54 -3.49 9.19
CA LEU A 302 -11.87 -3.72 10.60
C LEU A 302 -12.77 -2.63 11.16
N LEU A 303 -12.45 -1.39 10.85
CA LEU A 303 -13.21 -0.22 11.27
C LEU A 303 -14.64 -0.23 10.71
N ALA A 304 -14.80 -0.51 9.42
CA ALA A 304 -16.12 -0.57 8.78
C ALA A 304 -17.01 -1.63 9.43
N ARG A 305 -16.47 -2.81 9.68
CA ARG A 305 -17.21 -3.90 10.35
C ARG A 305 -17.64 -3.49 11.75
N LYS A 306 -16.77 -2.81 12.49
CA LYS A 306 -17.07 -2.33 13.85
C LYS A 306 -18.10 -1.21 13.86
N ILE A 307 -18.03 -0.28 12.90
CA ILE A 307 -19.05 0.76 12.72
C ILE A 307 -20.42 0.14 12.43
N ILE A 308 -20.51 -0.81 11.49
CA ILE A 308 -21.76 -1.51 11.16
C ILE A 308 -22.33 -2.24 12.38
N GLU A 309 -21.48 -2.86 13.19
CA GLU A 309 -21.90 -3.53 14.44
C GLU A 309 -22.50 -2.53 15.45
N ILE A 310 -21.80 -1.43 15.71
CA ILE A 310 -22.16 -0.46 16.76
C ILE A 310 -23.30 0.45 16.29
N GLU A 311 -23.14 1.14 15.17
CA GLU A 311 -24.13 2.09 14.66
C GLU A 311 -25.39 1.38 14.14
N GLY A 312 -25.26 0.13 13.71
CA GLY A 312 -26.38 -0.75 13.37
C GLY A 312 -27.06 -1.38 14.58
N GLU A 313 -26.61 -1.08 15.82
CA GLU A 313 -27.19 -1.66 17.05
C GLU A 313 -27.28 -3.19 17.01
N GLY A 314 -26.31 -3.86 16.37
CA GLY A 314 -26.25 -5.30 16.19
C GLY A 314 -27.25 -5.89 15.18
N ARG A 315 -28.11 -5.09 14.53
CA ARG A 315 -29.10 -5.57 13.53
C ARG A 315 -28.48 -6.34 12.38
N PHE A 316 -27.28 -5.96 11.97
CA PHE A 316 -26.57 -6.58 10.85
C PHE A 316 -25.67 -7.75 11.27
N THR A 317 -25.47 -7.98 12.56
CA THR A 317 -24.63 -9.10 13.04
C THR A 317 -25.12 -10.47 12.52
N PRO A 318 -26.42 -10.77 12.50
CA PRO A 318 -26.90 -12.02 11.92
C PRO A 318 -26.67 -12.15 10.40
N LEU A 319 -26.53 -11.04 9.69
CA LEU A 319 -26.30 -10.99 8.25
C LEU A 319 -24.81 -10.90 7.88
N SER A 320 -23.96 -10.56 8.83
CA SER A 320 -22.52 -10.42 8.60
C SER A 320 -21.81 -11.78 8.66
N GLU A 321 -20.95 -12.03 7.70
CA GLU A 321 -19.99 -13.14 7.74
C GLU A 321 -18.82 -12.72 8.63
N PRO A 322 -18.42 -13.51 9.64
CA PRO A 322 -17.23 -13.21 10.44
C PRO A 322 -15.99 -13.15 9.53
N HIS A 323 -15.15 -12.12 9.72
CA HIS A 323 -13.89 -12.10 8.99
C HIS A 323 -12.90 -13.09 9.60
N ASP A 324 -12.06 -13.66 8.76
CA ASP A 324 -10.98 -14.53 9.16
C ASP A 324 -9.69 -14.10 8.46
N SER A 325 -8.90 -13.31 9.18
CA SER A 325 -7.75 -12.60 8.63
C SER A 325 -6.54 -12.69 9.54
N PHE A 326 -5.36 -12.65 8.93
CA PHE A 326 -4.07 -12.40 9.58
C PHE A 326 -3.42 -11.17 8.95
N TYR A 327 -2.51 -10.56 9.69
CA TYR A 327 -1.81 -9.33 9.30
C TYR A 327 -0.32 -9.59 9.34
N ILE A 328 0.39 -9.39 8.22
CA ILE A 328 1.84 -9.41 8.22
C ILE A 328 2.28 -7.96 8.42
N GLY A 329 2.90 -7.70 9.57
CA GLY A 329 3.29 -6.34 9.96
C GLY A 329 4.31 -5.71 9.02
N SER A 330 4.29 -4.40 8.92
CA SER A 330 5.16 -3.64 7.99
C SER A 330 6.66 -3.84 8.24
N ASP A 331 7.07 -4.19 9.46
CA ASP A 331 8.47 -4.44 9.78
C ASP A 331 9.05 -5.66 9.07
N VAL A 332 8.18 -6.61 8.68
CA VAL A 332 8.58 -7.79 7.91
C VAL A 332 9.10 -7.39 6.52
N PHE A 333 8.52 -6.37 5.89
CA PHE A 333 8.98 -5.84 4.60
C PHE A 333 10.42 -5.33 4.68
N TYR A 334 10.72 -4.48 5.67
CA TYR A 334 12.08 -3.97 5.85
C TYR A 334 13.06 -5.05 6.27
N THR A 335 12.62 -5.95 7.15
CA THR A 335 13.42 -7.11 7.56
C THR A 335 13.79 -7.97 6.35
N TYR A 336 12.85 -8.21 5.44
CA TYR A 336 13.08 -8.93 4.20
C TYR A 336 14.16 -8.27 3.33
N ILE A 337 14.08 -6.94 3.13
CA ILE A 337 15.07 -6.17 2.36
C ILE A 337 16.46 -6.22 3.01
N VAL A 338 16.52 -5.99 4.33
CA VAL A 338 17.79 -5.91 5.07
C VAL A 338 18.46 -7.29 5.19
N GLN A 339 17.70 -8.35 5.50
CA GLN A 339 18.24 -9.70 5.65
C GLN A 339 18.80 -10.27 4.34
N ASN A 340 18.24 -9.87 3.20
CA ASN A 340 18.76 -10.25 1.88
C ASN A 340 19.90 -9.33 1.39
N GLY A 341 20.33 -8.34 2.16
CA GLY A 341 21.45 -7.45 1.83
C GLY A 341 21.14 -6.39 0.78
N TRP A 342 19.86 -6.07 0.53
CA TRP A 342 19.43 -5.14 -0.52
C TRP A 342 19.22 -3.70 -0.03
N TRP A 343 19.56 -3.40 1.22
CA TRP A 343 19.35 -2.08 1.78
C TRP A 343 20.04 -0.96 0.96
N ARG A 344 21.28 -1.20 0.52
CA ARG A 344 22.01 -0.23 -0.31
C ARG A 344 21.33 0.03 -1.65
N LEU A 345 20.76 -1.01 -2.28
CA LEU A 345 20.01 -0.86 -3.51
C LEU A 345 18.72 -0.06 -3.26
N ARG A 346 18.02 -0.35 -2.15
CA ARG A 346 16.84 0.40 -1.73
C ARG A 346 17.17 1.88 -1.48
N ALA A 347 18.25 2.17 -0.75
CA ALA A 347 18.70 3.54 -0.49
C ALA A 347 19.04 4.30 -1.79
N LYS A 348 19.67 3.65 -2.78
CA LYS A 348 19.88 4.23 -4.11
C LYS A 348 18.58 4.46 -4.87
N GLN A 349 17.64 3.53 -4.77
CA GLN A 349 16.33 3.65 -5.42
C GLN A 349 15.52 4.83 -4.84
N LYS A 350 15.71 5.18 -3.57
CA LYS A 350 15.05 6.33 -2.92
C LYS A 350 15.70 7.70 -3.26
N THR A 351 16.74 7.75 -4.08
CA THR A 351 17.27 9.03 -4.59
C THR A 351 16.47 9.51 -5.79
N GLU A 352 16.43 10.81 -6.04
CA GLU A 352 15.71 11.41 -7.17
C GLU A 352 16.15 10.80 -8.52
N ASP A 353 17.45 10.72 -8.76
CA ASP A 353 18.03 10.11 -9.97
C ASP A 353 17.86 8.57 -10.02
N GLY A 354 17.76 7.93 -8.85
CA GLY A 354 17.70 6.48 -8.72
C GLY A 354 16.28 5.91 -8.75
N TYR A 355 15.27 6.74 -8.55
CA TYR A 355 13.90 6.32 -8.24
C TYR A 355 13.32 5.32 -9.24
N TYR A 356 13.40 5.65 -10.50
CA TYR A 356 12.98 4.76 -11.59
C TYR A 356 14.09 3.84 -12.07
N LYS A 357 15.35 4.30 -12.00
CA LYS A 357 16.51 3.60 -12.55
C LYS A 357 16.77 2.26 -11.85
N TYR A 358 16.67 2.22 -10.54
CA TYR A 358 16.97 1.02 -9.73
C TYR A 358 15.73 0.22 -9.35
N ALA A 359 14.53 0.68 -9.70
CA ALA A 359 13.28 -0.01 -9.38
C ALA A 359 13.17 -1.40 -10.05
N PRO A 360 13.50 -1.58 -11.35
CA PRO A 360 13.45 -2.91 -11.97
C PRO A 360 14.37 -3.92 -11.30
N GLU A 361 15.63 -3.54 -11.00
CA GLU A 361 16.57 -4.42 -10.31
C GLU A 361 16.08 -4.80 -8.90
N LEU A 362 15.54 -3.84 -8.16
CA LEU A 362 15.01 -4.11 -6.82
C LEU A 362 13.76 -4.99 -6.89
N LYS A 363 12.89 -4.79 -7.89
CA LYS A 363 11.71 -5.63 -8.15
C LYS A 363 12.10 -7.10 -8.37
N ASP A 364 13.08 -7.35 -9.23
CA ASP A 364 13.56 -8.72 -9.51
C ASP A 364 14.13 -9.38 -8.26
N LYS A 365 14.85 -8.62 -7.44
CA LYS A 365 15.38 -9.12 -6.16
C LYS A 365 14.25 -9.44 -5.17
N LEU A 366 13.25 -8.57 -5.04
CA LEU A 366 12.11 -8.80 -4.15
C LEU A 366 11.33 -10.07 -4.52
N LEU A 367 11.31 -10.47 -5.80
CA LEU A 367 10.68 -11.72 -6.25
C LEU A 367 11.45 -12.99 -5.86
N SER A 368 12.72 -12.91 -5.45
CA SER A 368 13.61 -14.07 -5.27
C SER A 368 14.24 -14.20 -3.88
N GLY A 369 13.89 -13.34 -2.91
CA GLY A 369 14.49 -13.35 -1.58
C GLY A 369 14.02 -14.46 -0.66
N LYS A 370 14.66 -14.54 0.52
CA LYS A 370 14.31 -15.48 1.58
C LYS A 370 13.86 -14.71 2.83
N PHE A 371 12.82 -15.22 3.47
CA PHE A 371 12.38 -14.69 4.77
C PHE A 371 13.23 -15.22 5.91
N PRO A 372 13.37 -14.49 7.03
CA PRO A 372 13.99 -14.99 8.26
C PRO A 372 13.27 -16.24 8.79
N LYS A 373 13.99 -17.13 9.44
CA LYS A 373 13.43 -18.40 9.93
C LYS A 373 12.27 -18.23 10.92
N ASP A 374 12.35 -17.25 11.79
CA ASP A 374 11.31 -16.93 12.76
C ASP A 374 10.01 -16.44 12.09
N ILE A 375 10.11 -15.72 10.98
CA ILE A 375 8.97 -15.32 10.16
C ILE A 375 8.42 -16.53 9.38
N GLN A 376 9.30 -17.40 8.84
CA GLN A 376 8.89 -18.62 8.16
C GLN A 376 8.08 -19.54 9.09
N GLU A 377 8.51 -19.70 10.35
CA GLU A 377 7.78 -20.49 11.34
C GLU A 377 6.38 -19.92 11.61
N GLN A 378 6.25 -18.60 11.72
CA GLN A 378 4.95 -17.92 11.88
C GLN A 378 4.06 -18.08 10.64
N PHE A 379 4.63 -18.06 9.43
CA PHE A 379 3.89 -18.34 8.19
C PHE A 379 3.35 -19.77 8.15
N ILE A 380 4.15 -20.74 8.57
CA ILE A 380 3.73 -22.15 8.64
C ILE A 380 2.55 -22.28 9.62
N GLN A 381 2.64 -21.71 10.81
CA GLN A 381 1.56 -21.75 11.80
C GLN A 381 0.28 -21.09 11.28
N MET A 382 0.37 -19.99 10.57
CA MET A 382 -0.77 -19.35 9.94
C MET A 382 -1.38 -20.23 8.83
N LEU A 383 -0.58 -20.88 8.00
CA LEU A 383 -1.06 -21.79 6.96
C LEU A 383 -1.69 -23.05 7.55
N GLU A 384 -1.17 -23.57 8.66
CA GLU A 384 -1.79 -24.66 9.41
C GLU A 384 -3.18 -24.26 9.92
N TYR A 385 -3.34 -23.02 10.41
CA TYR A 385 -4.63 -22.49 10.82
C TYR A 385 -5.64 -22.43 9.66
N PHE A 386 -5.24 -21.95 8.49
CA PHE A 386 -6.13 -21.89 7.31
C PHE A 386 -6.40 -23.28 6.72
N GLY A 387 -5.56 -24.25 6.97
CA GLY A 387 -5.62 -25.58 6.37
C GLY A 387 -5.52 -25.50 4.83
N GLN A 388 -6.45 -26.16 4.13
CA GLN A 388 -6.56 -26.11 2.66
C GLN A 388 -7.61 -25.12 2.16
N SER A 389 -8.08 -24.21 2.99
CA SER A 389 -9.01 -23.18 2.55
C SER A 389 -8.32 -22.18 1.64
N PRO A 390 -8.96 -21.75 0.55
CA PRO A 390 -8.43 -20.68 -0.28
C PRO A 390 -8.20 -19.38 0.52
N ILE A 391 -7.09 -18.72 0.24
CA ILE A 391 -6.72 -17.45 0.87
C ILE A 391 -6.34 -16.42 -0.19
N ILE A 392 -6.49 -15.15 0.15
CA ILE A 392 -6.03 -14.04 -0.67
C ILE A 392 -4.99 -13.24 0.12
N ILE A 393 -3.89 -12.92 -0.55
CA ILE A 393 -2.78 -12.10 -0.04
C ILE A 393 -2.91 -10.73 -0.68
N ARG A 394 -3.22 -9.70 0.14
CA ARG A 394 -3.49 -8.34 -0.33
C ARG A 394 -2.47 -7.37 0.24
N SER A 395 -2.02 -6.42 -0.58
CA SER A 395 -1.30 -5.25 -0.08
C SER A 395 -2.12 -4.52 0.97
N SER A 396 -1.46 -3.99 1.98
CA SER A 396 -2.05 -3.14 3.02
C SER A 396 -1.01 -2.11 3.47
N SER A 397 -0.55 -1.28 2.53
CA SER A 397 0.40 -0.22 2.85
C SER A 397 -0.24 0.79 3.80
N LEU A 398 0.56 1.42 4.65
CA LEU A 398 0.09 2.53 5.49
C LEU A 398 -0.40 3.73 4.65
N LEU A 399 0.03 3.83 3.39
CA LEU A 399 -0.38 4.86 2.46
C LEU A 399 -1.71 4.55 1.75
N GLU A 400 -2.17 3.28 1.77
CA GLU A 400 -3.44 2.85 1.14
C GLU A 400 -4.65 3.21 2.00
N ASP A 401 -5.78 3.43 1.32
CA ASP A 401 -7.13 3.55 1.90
C ASP A 401 -7.29 4.64 2.97
N ASN A 402 -6.45 5.68 2.92
CA ASN A 402 -6.50 6.83 3.79
C ASN A 402 -7.19 8.03 3.12
N PHE A 403 -7.60 9.02 3.93
CA PHE A 403 -8.14 10.28 3.40
C PHE A 403 -7.12 10.95 2.48
N GLY A 404 -7.48 11.13 1.22
CA GLY A 404 -6.65 11.75 0.20
C GLY A 404 -5.74 10.79 -0.60
N ASN A 405 -5.60 9.53 -0.19
CA ASN A 405 -4.77 8.54 -0.87
C ASN A 405 -5.44 7.17 -0.86
N ALA A 406 -5.77 6.61 -2.03
CA ALA A 406 -6.39 5.30 -2.10
C ALA A 406 -5.48 4.21 -2.67
N PHE A 407 -4.52 4.52 -3.56
CA PHE A 407 -3.63 3.54 -4.21
C PHE A 407 -4.37 2.39 -4.93
N ALA A 408 -5.60 2.62 -5.38
CA ALA A 408 -6.39 1.58 -6.03
C ALA A 408 -5.68 0.99 -7.24
N GLY A 409 -5.57 -0.34 -7.30
CA GLY A 409 -4.96 -1.05 -8.42
C GLY A 409 -3.45 -0.81 -8.63
N LYS A 410 -2.74 -0.19 -7.68
CA LYS A 410 -1.31 0.08 -7.81
C LYS A 410 -0.43 -1.05 -7.30
N TYR A 411 -0.93 -1.77 -6.32
CA TYR A 411 -0.26 -2.92 -5.74
C TYR A 411 -1.02 -4.20 -6.07
N GLU A 412 -0.30 -5.31 -6.10
CA GLU A 412 -0.87 -6.61 -6.44
C GLU A 412 -1.65 -7.22 -5.28
N SER A 413 -2.65 -8.03 -5.65
CA SER A 413 -3.32 -8.98 -4.76
C SER A 413 -3.28 -10.37 -5.39
N VAL A 414 -2.95 -11.39 -4.61
CA VAL A 414 -2.71 -12.74 -5.13
C VAL A 414 -3.63 -13.73 -4.44
N PHE A 415 -4.40 -14.48 -5.22
CA PHE A 415 -5.16 -15.62 -4.72
C PHE A 415 -4.27 -16.85 -4.63
N CYS A 416 -4.29 -17.52 -3.48
CA CYS A 416 -3.73 -18.85 -3.30
C CYS A 416 -4.89 -19.83 -3.08
N VAL A 417 -5.07 -20.76 -3.99
CA VAL A 417 -6.10 -21.81 -3.84
C VAL A 417 -5.77 -22.73 -2.67
N ASN A 418 -4.48 -22.78 -2.31
CA ASN A 418 -3.95 -23.39 -1.09
C ASN A 418 -4.15 -24.90 -1.05
N GLN A 419 -3.98 -25.55 -2.21
CA GLN A 419 -4.03 -27.00 -2.36
C GLN A 419 -2.62 -27.59 -2.47
N GLY A 420 -2.50 -28.90 -2.27
CA GLY A 420 -1.23 -29.63 -2.31
C GLY A 420 -0.65 -29.93 -0.94
N THR A 421 0.62 -30.34 -0.91
CA THR A 421 1.38 -30.61 0.32
C THR A 421 1.62 -29.34 1.15
N PRO A 422 1.94 -29.46 2.44
CA PRO A 422 2.30 -28.28 3.25
C PRO A 422 3.44 -27.47 2.65
N GLU A 423 4.43 -28.11 2.05
CA GLU A 423 5.58 -27.47 1.41
C GLU A 423 5.17 -26.70 0.16
N GLU A 424 4.37 -27.29 -0.72
CA GLU A 424 3.84 -26.63 -1.92
C GLU A 424 2.96 -25.43 -1.57
N ARG A 425 2.11 -25.56 -0.55
CA ARG A 425 1.28 -24.45 -0.05
C ARG A 425 2.13 -23.32 0.51
N TYR A 426 3.17 -23.68 1.28
CA TYR A 426 4.10 -22.69 1.83
C TYR A 426 4.85 -21.94 0.72
N GLU A 427 5.36 -22.65 -0.27
CA GLU A 427 6.09 -22.04 -1.40
C GLU A 427 5.20 -21.11 -2.22
N ALA A 428 3.96 -21.53 -2.53
CA ALA A 428 2.98 -20.69 -3.22
C ALA A 428 2.62 -19.44 -2.41
N PHE A 429 2.45 -19.57 -1.10
CA PHE A 429 2.18 -18.46 -0.19
C PHE A 429 3.37 -17.49 -0.13
N GLU A 430 4.58 -17.99 0.06
CA GLU A 430 5.79 -17.16 0.10
C GLU A 430 6.00 -16.40 -1.22
N GLN A 431 5.73 -17.05 -2.35
CA GLN A 431 5.79 -16.42 -3.67
C GLN A 431 4.72 -15.33 -3.82
N ALA A 432 3.52 -15.53 -3.30
CA ALA A 432 2.48 -14.50 -3.30
C ALA A 432 2.90 -13.24 -2.51
N ILE A 433 3.51 -13.42 -1.34
CA ILE A 433 4.05 -12.28 -0.56
C ILE A 433 5.14 -11.55 -1.34
N ARG A 434 6.08 -12.29 -1.96
CA ARG A 434 7.13 -11.69 -2.80
C ARG A 434 6.54 -10.87 -3.93
N THR A 435 5.48 -11.36 -4.58
CA THR A 435 4.77 -10.64 -5.65
C THR A 435 4.17 -9.34 -5.14
N VAL A 436 3.50 -9.36 -3.98
CA VAL A 436 2.97 -8.13 -3.36
C VAL A 436 4.10 -7.16 -3.00
N TYR A 437 5.19 -7.63 -2.40
CA TYR A 437 6.32 -6.76 -2.08
C TYR A 437 6.98 -6.17 -3.34
N ALA A 438 7.13 -6.96 -4.39
CA ALA A 438 7.70 -6.52 -5.67
C ALA A 438 6.81 -5.47 -6.36
N SER A 439 5.49 -5.50 -6.15
CA SER A 439 4.56 -4.53 -6.73
C SER A 439 4.78 -3.11 -6.24
N THR A 440 5.46 -2.92 -5.09
CA THR A 440 5.89 -1.60 -4.63
C THR A 440 6.83 -0.90 -5.61
N MET A 441 7.47 -1.65 -6.49
CA MET A 441 8.37 -1.16 -7.53
C MET A 441 7.72 -1.10 -8.91
N ASN A 442 6.40 -1.34 -9.03
CA ASN A 442 5.67 -1.13 -10.28
C ASN A 442 5.69 0.34 -10.69
N GLU A 443 5.79 0.60 -11.98
CA GLU A 443 5.86 1.97 -12.52
C GLU A 443 4.67 2.82 -12.10
N ASP A 444 3.46 2.26 -12.13
CA ASP A 444 2.24 2.95 -11.70
C ASP A 444 2.26 3.34 -10.21
N ALA A 445 2.77 2.45 -9.35
CA ALA A 445 2.92 2.74 -7.92
C ALA A 445 3.98 3.83 -7.66
N LEU A 446 5.08 3.81 -8.40
CA LEU A 446 6.14 4.81 -8.31
C LEU A 446 5.65 6.18 -8.80
N ASN A 447 4.97 6.23 -9.95
CA ASN A 447 4.39 7.44 -10.51
C ASN A 447 3.32 8.04 -9.60
N TYR A 448 2.45 7.22 -9.03
CA TYR A 448 1.43 7.67 -8.08
C TYR A 448 2.06 8.36 -6.86
N ARG A 449 3.06 7.72 -6.24
CA ARG A 449 3.79 8.32 -5.09
C ARG A 449 4.47 9.63 -5.45
N MET A 450 5.12 9.69 -6.62
CA MET A 450 5.77 10.91 -7.08
C MET A 450 4.76 12.05 -7.27
N ASN A 451 3.66 11.78 -7.97
CA ASN A 451 2.63 12.78 -8.29
C ASN A 451 1.86 13.28 -7.06
N ARG A 452 1.78 12.46 -5.99
CA ARG A 452 1.12 12.80 -4.73
C ARG A 452 2.06 13.41 -3.69
N GLY A 453 3.33 13.62 -4.01
CA GLY A 453 4.32 14.13 -3.05
C GLY A 453 4.63 13.15 -1.92
N LEU A 454 4.40 11.85 -2.14
CA LEU A 454 4.64 10.78 -1.17
C LEU A 454 6.02 10.14 -1.34
N PHE A 455 6.85 10.68 -2.24
CA PHE A 455 8.17 10.15 -2.56
C PHE A 455 9.07 10.00 -1.33
N GLU A 456 9.08 11.00 -0.44
CA GLU A 456 9.90 11.01 0.77
C GLU A 456 9.33 10.17 1.92
N ARG A 457 8.05 9.77 1.84
CA ARG A 457 7.43 8.95 2.88
C ARG A 457 7.91 7.51 2.82
N ASP A 458 7.96 6.87 4.00
CA ASP A 458 8.28 5.46 4.12
C ASP A 458 7.19 4.60 3.48
N GLU A 459 7.61 3.57 2.74
CA GLU A 459 6.71 2.53 2.21
C GLU A 459 6.47 1.46 3.28
N GLN A 460 5.53 1.71 4.17
CA GLN A 460 5.17 0.79 5.24
C GLN A 460 4.28 -0.34 4.69
N MET A 461 4.85 -1.26 3.88
CA MET A 461 4.09 -2.33 3.24
C MET A 461 3.79 -3.46 4.23
N ALA A 462 2.59 -3.45 4.78
CA ALA A 462 1.99 -4.59 5.46
C ALA A 462 1.19 -5.45 4.46
N ILE A 463 0.80 -6.64 4.89
CA ILE A 463 -0.01 -7.55 4.07
C ILE A 463 -1.21 -8.03 4.87
N LEU A 464 -2.37 -7.99 4.23
CA LEU A 464 -3.61 -8.58 4.71
C LEU A 464 -3.78 -9.97 4.08
N VAL A 465 -3.79 -11.02 4.90
CA VAL A 465 -4.08 -12.39 4.50
C VAL A 465 -5.48 -12.74 4.95
N GLN A 466 -6.38 -13.04 4.00
CA GLN A 466 -7.78 -13.33 4.31
C GLN A 466 -8.20 -14.68 3.75
N ARG A 467 -9.05 -15.41 4.49
CA ARG A 467 -9.79 -16.53 3.95
C ARG A 467 -10.74 -15.99 2.86
N VAL A 468 -10.71 -16.59 1.68
CA VAL A 468 -11.62 -16.20 0.60
C VAL A 468 -13.05 -16.58 0.99
N SER A 469 -13.96 -15.60 0.93
CA SER A 469 -15.40 -15.85 1.12
C SER A 469 -15.96 -16.57 -0.09
N GLY A 470 -16.79 -17.55 0.12
CA GLY A 470 -17.40 -18.37 -0.95
C GLY A 470 -17.61 -19.80 -0.50
N GLU A 471 -17.98 -20.65 -1.46
CA GLU A 471 -18.19 -22.07 -1.23
C GLU A 471 -17.72 -22.89 -2.44
N GLN A 472 -17.47 -24.18 -2.23
CA GLN A 472 -17.05 -25.10 -3.26
C GLN A 472 -18.28 -25.66 -4.02
N TYR A 473 -18.23 -25.56 -5.35
CA TYR A 473 -19.19 -26.06 -6.30
C TYR A 473 -18.49 -26.96 -7.32
N GLY A 474 -18.52 -28.28 -7.10
CA GLY A 474 -17.70 -29.22 -7.85
C GLY A 474 -16.21 -28.96 -7.66
N GLU A 475 -15.51 -28.63 -8.74
CA GLU A 475 -14.07 -28.33 -8.75
C GLU A 475 -13.76 -26.83 -8.53
N TYR A 476 -14.79 -25.99 -8.45
CA TYR A 476 -14.65 -24.53 -8.39
C TYR A 476 -15.05 -23.98 -7.03
N PHE A 477 -14.39 -22.84 -6.65
CA PHE A 477 -14.70 -22.12 -5.41
C PHE A 477 -14.90 -20.64 -5.72
N PHE A 478 -16.06 -20.09 -5.33
CA PHE A 478 -16.40 -18.67 -5.50
C PHE A 478 -17.60 -18.28 -4.61
N PRO A 479 -17.79 -16.98 -4.32
CA PRO A 479 -19.02 -16.46 -3.69
C PRO A 479 -20.15 -16.33 -4.74
N HIS A 480 -21.39 -16.35 -4.32
CA HIS A 480 -22.51 -16.16 -5.25
C HIS A 480 -22.51 -14.77 -5.88
N ILE A 481 -22.28 -13.74 -5.07
CA ILE A 481 -22.09 -12.38 -5.58
C ILE A 481 -20.90 -11.72 -4.92
N ALA A 482 -20.26 -10.86 -5.67
CA ALA A 482 -19.26 -9.94 -5.18
C ALA A 482 -19.50 -8.56 -5.82
N GLY A 483 -18.94 -7.54 -5.22
CA GLY A 483 -19.13 -6.21 -5.79
C GLY A 483 -18.43 -5.10 -5.04
N VAL A 484 -18.61 -3.91 -5.61
CA VAL A 484 -18.19 -2.63 -5.02
C VAL A 484 -19.44 -1.83 -4.69
N GLY A 485 -19.47 -1.21 -3.52
CA GLY A 485 -20.57 -0.34 -3.09
C GLY A 485 -20.07 1.06 -2.78
N ASN A 486 -20.66 2.08 -3.39
CA ASN A 486 -20.38 3.46 -3.13
C ASN A 486 -21.54 4.10 -2.36
N SER A 487 -21.26 4.81 -1.28
CA SER A 487 -22.30 5.51 -0.50
C SER A 487 -22.87 6.74 -1.21
N SER A 488 -22.23 7.19 -2.28
CA SER A 488 -22.74 8.23 -3.19
C SER A 488 -22.78 7.68 -4.59
N ASN A 489 -23.94 7.78 -5.25
CA ASN A 489 -24.06 7.36 -6.64
C ASN A 489 -23.46 8.42 -7.56
N LEU A 490 -22.32 8.10 -8.14
CA LEU A 490 -21.63 8.97 -9.08
C LEU A 490 -22.08 8.74 -10.52
N TYR A 491 -22.93 7.74 -10.74
CA TYR A 491 -23.45 7.35 -12.06
C TYR A 491 -24.92 7.74 -12.15
N VAL A 492 -25.18 8.99 -12.50
CA VAL A 492 -26.52 9.58 -12.63
C VAL A 492 -26.81 9.77 -14.10
N TRP A 493 -27.60 8.89 -14.71
CA TRP A 493 -28.03 9.00 -16.13
C TRP A 493 -29.44 9.56 -16.28
N ASP A 494 -30.13 9.85 -15.16
CA ASP A 494 -31.48 10.37 -15.11
C ASP A 494 -31.62 11.29 -13.88
N GLU A 495 -32.30 12.43 -14.04
CA GLU A 495 -32.47 13.45 -13.00
C GLU A 495 -33.22 12.94 -11.74
N SER A 496 -34.01 11.86 -11.87
CA SER A 496 -34.74 11.27 -10.74
C SER A 496 -33.90 10.34 -9.87
N ILE A 497 -32.63 10.08 -10.21
CA ILE A 497 -31.73 9.23 -9.40
C ILE A 497 -31.25 10.01 -8.18
N ASP A 498 -31.50 9.47 -6.99
CA ASP A 498 -30.97 10.00 -5.73
C ASP A 498 -29.50 9.60 -5.56
N MET A 499 -28.59 10.55 -5.76
CA MET A 499 -27.15 10.35 -5.56
C MET A 499 -26.79 9.87 -4.15
N ASN A 500 -27.55 10.28 -3.13
CA ASN A 500 -27.27 9.98 -1.73
C ASN A 500 -27.74 8.57 -1.33
N ALA A 501 -28.54 7.91 -2.17
CA ALA A 501 -28.94 6.54 -1.93
C ALA A 501 -27.78 5.56 -2.10
N GLY A 502 -26.75 5.94 -2.85
CA GLY A 502 -25.60 5.10 -3.17
C GLY A 502 -25.84 4.20 -4.38
N MET A 503 -24.82 3.42 -4.71
CA MET A 503 -24.84 2.47 -5.82
C MET A 503 -24.04 1.21 -5.52
N LEU A 504 -24.36 0.13 -6.24
CA LEU A 504 -23.56 -1.09 -6.24
C LEU A 504 -23.15 -1.45 -7.67
N ARG A 505 -22.03 -2.15 -7.75
CA ARG A 505 -21.55 -2.83 -8.94
C ARG A 505 -21.44 -4.31 -8.58
N LEU A 506 -22.28 -5.14 -9.18
CA LEU A 506 -22.44 -6.54 -8.85
C LEU A 506 -21.89 -7.44 -9.95
N VAL A 507 -21.24 -8.50 -9.54
CA VAL A 507 -20.83 -9.63 -10.38
C VAL A 507 -21.20 -10.95 -9.71
N PHE A 508 -21.41 -11.97 -10.50
CA PHE A 508 -21.52 -13.36 -10.08
C PHE A 508 -20.12 -13.97 -10.09
N GLY A 509 -19.70 -14.65 -9.00
CA GLY A 509 -18.35 -15.16 -8.84
C GLY A 509 -17.44 -14.24 -8.01
N LEU A 510 -16.13 -14.35 -8.19
CA LEU A 510 -15.13 -13.53 -7.50
C LEU A 510 -15.23 -12.04 -7.92
N GLY A 511 -14.90 -11.15 -6.99
CA GLY A 511 -15.03 -9.70 -7.16
C GLY A 511 -14.06 -9.05 -8.15
N THR A 512 -13.09 -9.79 -8.67
CA THR A 512 -12.06 -9.31 -9.62
C THR A 512 -12.70 -8.59 -10.82
N ARG A 513 -13.78 -9.13 -11.40
CA ARG A 513 -14.49 -8.50 -12.53
C ARG A 513 -15.34 -7.29 -12.14
N ALA A 514 -15.61 -7.08 -10.87
CA ALA A 514 -16.25 -5.84 -10.42
C ALA A 514 -15.28 -4.65 -10.45
N VAL A 515 -14.00 -4.90 -10.34
CA VAL A 515 -12.92 -3.90 -10.31
C VAL A 515 -12.19 -3.85 -11.65
N ASP A 516 -11.78 -5.01 -12.20
CA ASP A 516 -11.10 -5.14 -13.48
C ASP A 516 -12.08 -5.48 -14.61
N ARG A 517 -12.16 -4.59 -15.60
CA ARG A 517 -12.95 -4.88 -16.79
C ARG A 517 -12.16 -5.75 -17.77
N THR A 518 -12.74 -6.90 -18.08
CA THR A 518 -12.24 -7.76 -19.15
C THR A 518 -13.19 -7.68 -20.34
N ASN A 519 -12.69 -7.96 -21.55
CA ASN A 519 -13.47 -7.91 -22.78
C ASN A 519 -14.71 -8.79 -22.72
N GLY A 520 -15.86 -8.20 -23.06
CA GLY A 520 -17.12 -8.91 -23.23
C GLY A 520 -17.84 -9.30 -21.94
N ASP A 521 -17.39 -8.79 -20.78
CA ASP A 521 -18.06 -8.97 -19.49
C ASP A 521 -18.41 -7.65 -18.84
N TYR A 522 -19.64 -7.56 -18.33
CA TYR A 522 -20.20 -6.34 -17.80
C TYR A 522 -20.69 -6.53 -16.37
N VAL A 523 -20.34 -5.61 -15.52
CA VAL A 523 -20.86 -5.55 -14.16
C VAL A 523 -22.30 -5.03 -14.17
N ARG A 524 -23.16 -5.56 -13.32
CA ARG A 524 -24.47 -4.99 -13.09
C ARG A 524 -24.36 -3.76 -12.20
N VAL A 525 -24.58 -2.58 -12.76
CA VAL A 525 -24.71 -1.32 -12.01
C VAL A 525 -26.13 -1.25 -11.42
N VAL A 526 -26.22 -0.97 -10.13
CA VAL A 526 -27.47 -0.93 -9.37
C VAL A 526 -27.56 0.40 -8.63
N CYS A 527 -28.59 1.20 -8.90
CA CYS A 527 -28.92 2.36 -8.09
C CYS A 527 -29.68 1.90 -6.83
N LEU A 528 -29.26 2.32 -5.65
CA LEU A 528 -29.88 1.86 -4.40
C LEU A 528 -31.17 2.59 -4.03
N ASP A 529 -31.56 3.66 -4.76
CA ASP A 529 -32.87 4.28 -4.71
C ASP A 529 -33.93 3.42 -5.44
N ASP A 530 -33.58 2.84 -6.59
CA ASP A 530 -34.39 1.95 -7.40
C ASP A 530 -33.54 0.86 -8.07
N PRO A 531 -33.39 -0.32 -7.44
CA PRO A 531 -32.48 -1.37 -7.93
C PRO A 531 -32.88 -1.97 -9.28
N LEU A 532 -34.15 -1.85 -9.69
CA LEU A 532 -34.62 -2.35 -10.97
C LEU A 532 -34.34 -1.41 -12.15
N ARG A 533 -34.05 -0.16 -11.84
CA ARG A 533 -33.72 0.86 -12.85
C ARG A 533 -32.45 0.46 -13.61
N ILE A 534 -32.55 0.59 -14.93
CA ILE A 534 -31.42 0.37 -15.85
C ILE A 534 -31.25 1.60 -16.74
N PRO A 535 -30.02 1.88 -17.24
CA PRO A 535 -29.86 2.87 -18.29
C PRO A 535 -30.79 2.56 -19.50
N PRO A 536 -31.24 3.58 -20.25
CA PRO A 536 -32.03 3.37 -21.46
C PRO A 536 -31.26 2.50 -22.47
N MET A 537 -31.68 1.26 -22.67
CA MET A 537 -31.06 0.33 -23.61
C MET A 537 -32.10 -0.65 -24.15
N ASN A 538 -31.92 -1.10 -25.38
CA ASN A 538 -32.76 -2.13 -25.94
C ASN A 538 -32.42 -3.52 -25.35
N TYR A 539 -33.24 -4.52 -25.67
CA TYR A 539 -33.06 -5.87 -25.12
C TYR A 539 -31.79 -6.57 -25.62
N GLU A 540 -31.42 -6.37 -26.89
CA GLU A 540 -30.17 -6.93 -27.44
C GLU A 540 -28.96 -6.35 -26.72
N ASP A 541 -28.99 -5.06 -26.39
CA ASP A 541 -27.96 -4.42 -25.58
C ASP A 541 -27.93 -4.97 -24.14
N GLN A 542 -29.10 -5.16 -23.49
CA GLN A 542 -29.16 -5.79 -22.16
C GLN A 542 -28.52 -7.17 -22.16
N LYS A 543 -28.75 -7.96 -23.20
CA LYS A 543 -28.15 -9.28 -23.35
C LYS A 543 -26.65 -9.19 -23.62
N LYS A 544 -26.24 -8.30 -24.52
CA LYS A 544 -24.85 -8.04 -24.85
C LYS A 544 -24.08 -7.58 -23.62
N PHE A 545 -24.67 -6.74 -22.77
CA PHE A 545 -24.08 -6.15 -21.58
C PHE A 545 -24.41 -6.94 -20.30
N SER A 546 -24.79 -8.21 -20.39
CA SER A 546 -24.84 -9.12 -19.26
C SER A 546 -23.49 -9.84 -19.07
N GLN A 547 -23.18 -10.21 -17.83
CA GLN A 547 -21.97 -10.98 -17.53
C GLN A 547 -22.09 -12.39 -18.12
N ASN A 548 -21.11 -12.83 -18.89
CA ASN A 548 -21.05 -14.15 -19.53
C ASN A 548 -19.96 -15.06 -18.97
N ARG A 549 -18.98 -14.51 -18.29
CA ARG A 549 -17.85 -15.21 -17.69
C ARG A 549 -17.71 -14.85 -16.22
N LEU A 550 -17.10 -15.73 -15.47
CA LEU A 550 -16.74 -15.46 -14.07
C LEU A 550 -15.33 -15.93 -13.79
N ASP A 551 -14.71 -15.26 -12.83
CA ASP A 551 -13.46 -15.71 -12.24
C ASP A 551 -13.78 -16.62 -11.05
N THR A 552 -13.07 -17.72 -10.96
CA THR A 552 -13.24 -18.72 -9.91
C THR A 552 -11.90 -19.37 -9.57
N LEU A 553 -11.77 -19.91 -8.37
CA LEU A 553 -10.63 -20.72 -7.99
C LEU A 553 -10.90 -22.18 -8.39
N CYS A 554 -9.99 -22.79 -9.12
CA CYS A 554 -10.05 -24.19 -9.55
C CYS A 554 -9.15 -25.03 -8.67
N PHE A 555 -9.71 -26.00 -7.94
CA PHE A 555 -8.92 -26.86 -7.03
C PHE A 555 -7.96 -27.80 -7.77
N PRO A 556 -8.38 -28.50 -8.83
CA PRO A 556 -7.47 -29.36 -9.59
C PRO A 556 -6.29 -28.61 -10.21
N ASP A 557 -6.56 -27.39 -10.76
CA ASP A 557 -5.52 -26.59 -11.40
C ASP A 557 -4.68 -25.79 -10.39
N ASN A 558 -5.11 -25.72 -9.12
CA ASN A 558 -4.55 -24.89 -8.06
C ASN A 558 -4.35 -23.42 -8.51
N ALA A 559 -5.30 -22.87 -9.26
CA ALA A 559 -5.18 -21.57 -9.91
C ALA A 559 -6.51 -20.79 -9.96
N LEU A 560 -6.38 -19.46 -10.11
CA LEU A 560 -7.46 -18.59 -10.51
C LEU A 560 -7.72 -18.80 -12.01
N VAL A 561 -8.95 -19.13 -12.39
CA VAL A 561 -9.34 -19.41 -13.76
C VAL A 561 -10.58 -18.65 -14.18
N VAL A 562 -10.68 -18.36 -15.47
CA VAL A 562 -11.89 -17.80 -16.09
C VAL A 562 -12.74 -18.95 -16.63
N ARG A 563 -14.04 -18.93 -16.34
CA ARG A 563 -14.99 -19.91 -16.87
C ARG A 563 -16.21 -19.23 -17.50
N ASP A 564 -16.72 -19.82 -18.55
CA ASP A 564 -18.00 -19.38 -19.10
C ASP A 564 -19.14 -19.73 -18.13
N LEU A 565 -20.11 -18.83 -18.00
CA LEU A 565 -21.25 -19.03 -17.11
C LEU A 565 -22.03 -20.32 -17.43
N LYS A 566 -22.14 -20.67 -18.71
CA LYS A 566 -22.81 -21.91 -19.17
C LYS A 566 -22.21 -23.20 -18.61
N ASP A 567 -20.90 -23.20 -18.26
CA ASP A 567 -20.18 -24.35 -17.71
C ASP A 567 -20.41 -24.49 -16.20
N ILE A 568 -20.69 -23.36 -15.53
CA ILE A 568 -20.93 -23.29 -14.08
C ILE A 568 -22.42 -23.54 -13.74
N LEU A 569 -23.34 -23.11 -14.59
CA LEU A 569 -24.79 -23.24 -14.36
C LEU A 569 -25.30 -24.68 -14.13
N PRO A 570 -24.72 -25.72 -14.71
CA PRO A 570 -25.13 -27.10 -14.43
C PRO A 570 -24.82 -27.57 -13.01
N LEU A 571 -23.87 -26.93 -12.31
CA LEU A 571 -23.47 -27.29 -10.96
C LEU A 571 -24.56 -27.03 -9.94
N ASP A 572 -24.55 -27.77 -8.83
CA ASP A 572 -25.41 -27.47 -7.66
C ASP A 572 -24.80 -26.29 -6.90
N LEU A 573 -25.33 -25.10 -7.13
CA LEU A 573 -24.89 -23.86 -6.49
C LEU A 573 -25.39 -23.70 -5.04
N LYS A 574 -26.08 -24.69 -4.49
CA LYS A 574 -26.65 -24.71 -3.12
C LYS A 574 -27.56 -23.53 -2.79
N THR A 575 -28.06 -22.87 -3.84
CA THR A 575 -28.98 -21.72 -3.79
C THR A 575 -29.97 -21.77 -4.96
N ASP A 576 -31.05 -20.95 -4.93
CA ASP A 576 -31.94 -20.80 -6.08
C ASP A 576 -31.28 -19.91 -7.15
N LYS A 577 -30.85 -20.53 -8.26
CA LYS A 577 -30.22 -19.82 -9.41
C LYS A 577 -31.09 -18.70 -9.97
N LYS A 578 -32.42 -18.80 -9.81
CA LYS A 578 -33.35 -17.77 -10.27
C LYS A 578 -33.18 -16.43 -9.57
N LEU A 579 -32.48 -16.38 -8.42
CA LEU A 579 -32.13 -15.11 -7.78
C LEU A 579 -31.25 -14.25 -8.70
N PHE A 580 -30.35 -14.88 -9.45
CA PHE A 580 -29.36 -14.19 -10.25
C PHE A 580 -29.69 -14.11 -11.72
N MET A 581 -30.51 -15.05 -12.23
CA MET A 581 -30.72 -15.27 -13.66
C MET A 581 -32.19 -15.37 -14.01
N SER A 582 -32.49 -14.89 -15.23
CA SER A 582 -33.80 -15.01 -15.86
C SER A 582 -33.68 -15.68 -17.24
N PRO A 583 -34.67 -16.50 -17.66
CA PRO A 583 -34.69 -17.06 -19.01
C PRO A 583 -34.72 -15.96 -20.07
N ASP A 584 -33.95 -16.13 -21.13
CA ASP A 584 -33.99 -15.29 -22.32
C ASP A 584 -35.24 -15.56 -23.13
N TYR A 585 -36.37 -14.95 -22.72
CA TYR A 585 -37.68 -15.16 -23.33
C TYR A 585 -37.74 -14.75 -24.81
N ILE A 586 -36.97 -13.79 -25.25
CA ILE A 586 -36.95 -13.34 -26.67
C ILE A 586 -36.19 -14.37 -27.51
N THR A 587 -35.06 -14.85 -27.09
CA THR A 587 -34.39 -15.96 -27.76
C THR A 587 -35.24 -17.22 -27.72
N ALA A 588 -35.95 -17.48 -26.63
CA ALA A 588 -36.87 -18.60 -26.51
C ALA A 588 -38.06 -18.50 -27.51
N ALA A 589 -38.61 -17.29 -27.68
CA ALA A 589 -39.66 -17.05 -28.68
C ALA A 589 -39.15 -17.31 -30.12
N ARG A 590 -37.99 -16.75 -30.44
CA ARG A 590 -37.32 -16.92 -31.76
C ARG A 590 -36.94 -18.37 -32.04
N MET A 591 -36.50 -19.12 -31.03
CA MET A 591 -36.23 -20.55 -31.12
C MET A 591 -37.51 -21.33 -31.44
N ARG A 592 -38.63 -21.00 -30.79
CA ARG A 592 -39.92 -21.62 -31.07
C ARG A 592 -40.41 -21.33 -32.49
N GLU A 593 -40.32 -20.10 -32.97
CA GLU A 593 -40.64 -19.71 -34.34
C GLU A 593 -39.80 -20.47 -35.38
N LEU A 594 -38.54 -20.75 -35.06
CA LEU A 594 -37.61 -21.52 -35.89
C LEU A 594 -37.78 -23.05 -35.74
N GLY A 595 -38.75 -23.52 -34.92
CA GLY A 595 -39.03 -24.93 -34.74
C GLY A 595 -38.10 -25.69 -33.77
N TYR A 596 -37.26 -24.98 -33.01
CA TYR A 596 -36.35 -25.59 -32.04
C TYR A 596 -37.06 -25.75 -30.68
N THR A 597 -37.93 -26.72 -30.53
CA THR A 597 -38.70 -26.95 -29.28
C THR A 597 -37.93 -27.67 -28.18
N ASP A 598 -36.88 -28.45 -28.51
CA ASP A 598 -36.14 -29.30 -27.59
C ASP A 598 -34.83 -28.69 -27.07
N ARG A 599 -34.51 -27.46 -27.49
CA ARG A 599 -33.27 -26.78 -27.00
C ARG A 599 -33.53 -26.04 -25.70
N LYS A 600 -32.56 -26.17 -24.77
CA LYS A 600 -32.58 -25.44 -23.50
C LYS A 600 -32.54 -23.93 -23.77
N ILE A 601 -33.48 -23.20 -23.19
CA ILE A 601 -33.52 -21.74 -23.23
C ILE A 601 -32.28 -21.20 -22.54
N PRO A 602 -31.48 -20.27 -23.15
CA PRO A 602 -30.39 -19.62 -22.48
C PRO A 602 -30.88 -18.74 -21.31
N ASP A 603 -30.10 -18.67 -20.29
CA ASP A 603 -30.32 -17.76 -19.16
C ASP A 603 -29.47 -16.49 -19.31
N ILE A 604 -29.97 -15.35 -18.83
CA ILE A 604 -29.29 -14.07 -18.77
C ILE A 604 -29.09 -13.73 -17.29
N LEU A 605 -27.87 -13.33 -16.92
CA LEU A 605 -27.56 -12.87 -15.58
C LEU A 605 -28.05 -11.41 -15.42
N ASP A 606 -29.19 -11.22 -14.75
CA ASP A 606 -29.83 -9.91 -14.59
C ASP A 606 -30.07 -9.49 -13.13
N PHE A 607 -29.94 -10.42 -12.18
CA PHE A 607 -30.14 -10.23 -10.74
C PHE A 607 -31.55 -9.73 -10.34
N LYS A 608 -32.56 -9.78 -11.23
CA LYS A 608 -33.86 -9.18 -10.95
C LYS A 608 -34.52 -9.73 -9.69
N LYS A 609 -34.52 -11.05 -9.53
CA LYS A 609 -35.15 -11.67 -8.34
C LYS A 609 -34.32 -11.43 -7.06
N LEU A 610 -33.02 -11.27 -7.17
CA LEU A 610 -32.20 -10.83 -6.05
C LEU A 610 -32.73 -9.50 -5.50
N PHE A 611 -33.12 -8.57 -6.36
CA PHE A 611 -33.60 -7.25 -5.96
C PHE A 611 -35.05 -7.27 -5.45
N THR A 612 -35.93 -8.18 -5.96
CA THR A 612 -37.32 -8.23 -5.56
C THR A 612 -37.60 -9.20 -4.43
N ASP A 613 -36.93 -10.34 -4.40
CA ASP A 613 -37.25 -11.46 -3.50
C ASP A 613 -36.38 -11.46 -2.22
N THR A 614 -35.39 -10.56 -2.13
CA THR A 614 -34.53 -10.40 -0.96
C THR A 614 -34.46 -8.93 -0.52
N ASN A 615 -34.05 -8.69 0.73
CA ASN A 615 -33.85 -7.33 1.25
C ASN A 615 -32.40 -6.84 1.17
N ILE A 616 -31.52 -7.55 0.42
CA ILE A 616 -30.09 -7.25 0.42
C ILE A 616 -29.77 -5.82 -0.06
N MET A 617 -30.53 -5.29 -1.02
CA MET A 617 -30.35 -3.92 -1.52
C MET A 617 -30.64 -2.89 -0.41
N THR A 618 -31.69 -3.07 0.35
CA THR A 618 -32.04 -2.22 1.50
C THR A 618 -30.94 -2.30 2.57
N VAL A 619 -30.49 -3.51 2.89
CA VAL A 619 -29.41 -3.74 3.86
C VAL A 619 -28.11 -3.06 3.42
N MET A 620 -27.72 -3.21 2.15
CA MET A 620 -26.52 -2.55 1.62
C MET A 620 -26.63 -1.03 1.64
N ARG A 621 -27.77 -0.47 1.27
CA ARG A 621 -28.04 0.97 1.37
C ARG A 621 -27.90 1.48 2.80
N GLU A 622 -28.48 0.78 3.78
CA GLU A 622 -28.36 1.16 5.19
C GLU A 622 -26.92 1.05 5.70
N MET A 623 -26.19 -0.03 5.38
CA MET A 623 -24.78 -0.18 5.74
C MET A 623 -23.92 0.95 5.17
N LEU A 624 -24.08 1.29 3.89
CA LEU A 624 -23.35 2.39 3.25
C LEU A 624 -23.68 3.74 3.87
N ALA A 625 -24.94 3.98 4.23
CA ALA A 625 -25.37 5.22 4.89
C ALA A 625 -24.75 5.34 6.29
N LEU A 626 -24.70 4.27 7.10
CA LEU A 626 -24.06 4.24 8.41
C LEU A 626 -22.54 4.52 8.29
N LEU A 627 -21.88 3.86 7.35
CA LEU A 627 -20.45 4.07 7.11
C LEU A 627 -20.16 5.51 6.70
N SER A 628 -20.88 6.06 5.71
CA SER A 628 -20.71 7.43 5.26
C SER A 628 -20.92 8.45 6.38
N LYS A 629 -21.95 8.22 7.21
CA LYS A 629 -22.23 9.06 8.40
C LYS A 629 -21.10 9.00 9.42
N ALA A 630 -20.58 7.81 9.73
CA ALA A 630 -19.51 7.64 10.71
C ALA A 630 -18.18 8.23 10.24
N TYR A 631 -17.86 8.09 8.95
CA TYR A 631 -16.68 8.69 8.34
C TYR A 631 -16.81 10.21 8.14
N ASP A 632 -18.06 10.75 8.24
CA ASP A 632 -18.38 12.12 7.83
C ASP A 632 -17.83 12.43 6.43
N TYR A 633 -17.93 11.43 5.55
CA TYR A 633 -17.40 11.44 4.18
C TYR A 633 -17.98 10.27 3.38
N PRO A 634 -18.20 10.42 2.07
CA PRO A 634 -18.59 9.29 1.22
C PRO A 634 -17.56 8.16 1.27
N VAL A 635 -18.04 6.92 1.25
CA VAL A 635 -17.19 5.73 1.33
C VAL A 635 -17.39 4.80 0.14
N ASP A 636 -16.35 4.05 -0.14
CA ASP A 636 -16.28 2.94 -1.09
C ASP A 636 -16.01 1.65 -0.32
N ILE A 637 -16.77 0.58 -0.59
CA ILE A 637 -16.59 -0.73 0.03
C ILE A 637 -16.43 -1.81 -1.02
N GLU A 638 -15.64 -2.85 -0.71
CA GLU A 638 -15.68 -4.14 -1.40
C GLU A 638 -16.41 -5.15 -0.53
N PHE A 639 -17.25 -5.97 -1.14
CA PHE A 639 -18.04 -6.97 -0.42
C PHE A 639 -18.28 -8.23 -1.22
N THR A 640 -18.62 -9.31 -0.51
CA THR A 640 -19.18 -10.54 -1.09
C THR A 640 -20.46 -10.90 -0.36
N ALA A 641 -21.33 -11.70 -1.00
CA ALA A 641 -22.45 -12.31 -0.30
C ALA A 641 -22.71 -13.73 -0.80
N ASN A 642 -23.01 -14.59 0.17
CA ASN A 642 -23.31 -16.00 -0.03
C ASN A 642 -24.72 -16.31 0.40
N PHE A 643 -25.47 -16.99 -0.46
CA PHE A 643 -26.89 -17.34 -0.27
C PHE A 643 -27.04 -18.82 0.01
N LYS A 644 -28.09 -19.17 0.77
CA LYS A 644 -28.52 -20.54 0.98
C LYS A 644 -29.82 -20.85 0.21
N ARG A 645 -30.22 -22.10 0.21
CA ARG A 645 -31.46 -22.55 -0.47
C ARG A 645 -32.74 -21.91 0.05
N ASP A 646 -32.75 -21.45 1.29
CA ASP A 646 -33.86 -20.73 1.92
C ASP A 646 -33.82 -19.21 1.67
N ASN A 647 -32.96 -18.75 0.76
CA ASN A 647 -32.67 -17.36 0.44
C ASN A 647 -32.06 -16.54 1.58
N SER A 648 -31.75 -17.18 2.71
CA SER A 648 -30.93 -16.51 3.74
C SER A 648 -29.50 -16.27 3.20
N TYR A 649 -28.86 -15.18 3.63
CA TYR A 649 -27.56 -14.79 3.11
C TYR A 649 -26.65 -14.24 4.19
N LYS A 650 -25.36 -14.21 3.88
CA LYS A 650 -24.30 -13.55 4.66
C LYS A 650 -23.53 -12.61 3.78
N ILE A 651 -23.26 -11.40 4.28
CA ILE A 651 -22.44 -10.37 3.65
C ILE A 651 -21.09 -10.31 4.35
N ASN A 652 -20.02 -10.30 3.56
CA ASN A 652 -18.66 -10.08 4.05
C ASN A 652 -18.12 -8.74 3.50
N ILE A 653 -17.83 -7.79 4.37
CA ILE A 653 -17.17 -6.54 4.01
C ILE A 653 -15.66 -6.81 3.98
N LEU A 654 -15.06 -6.65 2.81
CA LEU A 654 -13.67 -6.98 2.54
C LEU A 654 -12.73 -5.78 2.60
N GLN A 655 -13.26 -4.59 2.35
CA GLN A 655 -12.52 -3.32 2.35
C GLN A 655 -13.49 -2.16 2.55
N CYS A 656 -13.03 -1.09 3.16
CA CYS A 656 -13.73 0.20 3.20
C CYS A 656 -12.69 1.32 3.18
N ARG A 657 -12.96 2.33 2.37
CA ARG A 657 -12.10 3.52 2.26
C ARG A 657 -12.93 4.76 1.99
N PRO A 658 -12.39 5.97 2.29
CA PRO A 658 -13.00 7.23 1.86
C PRO A 658 -13.04 7.30 0.33
N LEU A 659 -14.21 7.65 -0.24
CA LEU A 659 -14.37 7.81 -1.68
C LEU A 659 -13.65 9.07 -2.13
N GLN A 660 -12.67 8.95 -3.02
CA GLN A 660 -11.87 10.08 -3.48
C GLN A 660 -12.60 10.81 -4.62
N THR A 661 -13.24 11.94 -4.31
CA THR A 661 -13.91 12.78 -5.31
C THR A 661 -13.65 14.27 -5.04
N LYS A 662 -13.26 15.02 -6.06
CA LYS A 662 -13.18 16.50 -6.01
C LYS A 662 -14.53 17.12 -6.38
N GLY A 663 -14.90 18.25 -5.76
CA GLY A 663 -16.06 19.06 -6.18
C GLY A 663 -17.43 18.60 -5.70
N LEU A 664 -17.54 17.61 -4.77
CA LEU A 664 -18.80 17.31 -4.11
C LEU A 664 -19.19 18.47 -3.16
N GLY A 665 -20.36 19.09 -3.40
CA GLY A 665 -20.90 20.13 -2.54
C GLY A 665 -20.70 21.59 -3.02
N SER A 666 -20.06 21.84 -4.17
CA SER A 666 -20.02 23.15 -4.82
C SER A 666 -21.12 23.28 -5.88
N THR A 667 -21.64 24.48 -6.08
CA THR A 667 -22.56 24.83 -7.18
C THR A 667 -21.84 25.71 -8.19
N VAL A 668 -21.94 25.36 -9.47
CA VAL A 668 -21.37 26.16 -10.56
C VAL A 668 -22.50 26.61 -11.48
N LYS A 669 -22.62 27.93 -11.68
CA LYS A 669 -23.58 28.46 -12.63
C LYS A 669 -23.05 28.24 -14.05
N ILE A 670 -23.74 27.37 -14.81
CA ILE A 670 -23.40 27.15 -16.22
C ILE A 670 -23.90 28.34 -17.05
N PRO A 671 -23.03 28.92 -17.88
CA PRO A 671 -23.45 30.02 -18.79
C PRO A 671 -24.49 29.55 -19.80
N GLU A 672 -25.43 30.43 -20.13
CA GLU A 672 -26.39 30.16 -21.21
C GLU A 672 -25.66 30.15 -22.57
N LEU A 673 -25.95 29.11 -23.36
CA LEU A 673 -25.41 28.98 -24.70
C LEU A 673 -26.33 29.74 -25.69
N THR A 674 -25.81 30.82 -26.26
CA THR A 674 -26.56 31.67 -27.21
C THR A 674 -26.46 31.14 -28.65
N ASN A 675 -25.39 30.41 -28.99
CA ASN A 675 -25.18 29.84 -30.30
C ASN A 675 -24.41 28.50 -30.14
N GLU A 676 -24.95 27.43 -30.73
CA GLU A 676 -24.35 26.06 -30.69
C GLU A 676 -22.93 26.00 -31.28
N LYS A 677 -22.58 26.92 -32.18
CA LYS A 677 -21.25 26.99 -32.79
C LYS A 677 -20.17 27.53 -31.85
N ASP A 678 -20.59 28.15 -30.74
CA ASP A 678 -19.66 28.79 -29.79
C ASP A 678 -19.22 27.81 -28.68
N CYS A 679 -19.60 26.53 -28.75
CA CYS A 679 -19.12 25.48 -27.80
C CYS A 679 -18.40 24.35 -28.52
N PHE A 680 -17.46 23.73 -27.80
CA PHE A 680 -16.80 22.53 -28.24
C PHE A 680 -17.71 21.33 -28.03
N PHE A 681 -18.27 21.17 -26.84
CA PHE A 681 -19.32 20.17 -26.58
C PHE A 681 -20.22 20.56 -25.41
N THR A 682 -21.41 19.96 -25.39
CA THR A 682 -22.29 19.90 -24.23
C THR A 682 -22.59 18.45 -23.88
N GLU A 683 -22.85 18.18 -22.61
CA GLU A 683 -23.22 16.86 -22.17
C GLU A 683 -24.23 16.95 -21.02
N LYS A 684 -25.07 15.91 -20.85
CA LYS A 684 -26.05 15.81 -19.79
C LYS A 684 -25.95 14.42 -19.14
N GLY A 685 -25.50 14.37 -17.87
CA GLY A 685 -25.49 13.14 -17.07
C GLY A 685 -24.27 12.22 -17.27
N ASN A 686 -23.38 12.48 -18.21
CA ASN A 686 -22.29 11.57 -18.56
C ASN A 686 -20.91 12.12 -18.23
N PHE A 687 -20.76 12.73 -17.07
CA PHE A 687 -19.48 13.25 -16.61
C PHE A 687 -19.26 12.97 -15.12
N MET A 688 -18.01 13.03 -14.69
CA MET A 688 -17.59 12.83 -13.31
C MET A 688 -16.45 13.78 -12.94
N GLY A 689 -16.51 14.30 -11.71
CA GLY A 689 -15.53 15.23 -11.18
C GLY A 689 -16.18 16.39 -10.42
N GLY A 690 -17.48 16.30 -10.12
CA GLY A 690 -18.23 17.29 -9.33
C GLY A 690 -18.64 18.54 -10.10
N SER A 691 -19.11 19.58 -9.37
CA SER A 691 -19.40 20.88 -9.93
C SER A 691 -18.12 21.70 -10.00
N VAL A 692 -17.61 21.96 -11.22
CA VAL A 692 -16.30 22.60 -11.41
C VAL A 692 -16.35 23.63 -12.56
N ARG A 693 -15.45 24.60 -12.48
CA ARG A 693 -15.05 25.48 -13.58
C ARG A 693 -13.55 25.31 -13.80
N LEU A 694 -13.16 24.79 -14.96
CA LEU A 694 -11.78 24.42 -15.27
C LEU A 694 -11.32 25.15 -16.55
N PRO A 695 -10.28 26.00 -16.50
CA PRO A 695 -9.65 26.53 -17.70
C PRO A 695 -8.87 25.43 -18.42
N ILE A 696 -8.85 25.49 -19.75
CA ILE A 696 -8.14 24.53 -20.62
C ILE A 696 -7.13 25.31 -21.47
N ASP A 697 -5.85 24.92 -21.36
CA ASP A 697 -4.75 25.54 -22.10
C ASP A 697 -4.50 24.83 -23.44
N PHE A 698 -4.68 23.49 -23.46
CA PHE A 698 -4.47 22.64 -24.64
C PHE A 698 -5.54 21.57 -24.74
N VAL A 699 -5.89 21.23 -25.97
CA VAL A 699 -6.71 20.04 -26.29
C VAL A 699 -5.88 19.08 -27.12
N VAL A 700 -5.74 17.85 -26.65
CA VAL A 700 -5.15 16.72 -27.40
C VAL A 700 -6.29 15.88 -27.94
N PHE A 701 -6.55 15.96 -29.22
CA PHE A 701 -7.67 15.35 -29.89
C PHE A 701 -7.21 14.18 -30.78
N ILE A 702 -7.76 13.00 -30.55
CA ILE A 702 -7.50 11.81 -31.36
C ILE A 702 -8.65 11.63 -32.34
N GLN A 703 -8.32 11.70 -33.65
CA GLN A 703 -9.33 11.61 -34.70
C GLN A 703 -9.79 10.17 -34.93
N ALA A 704 -11.10 9.88 -34.72
CA ALA A 704 -11.66 8.54 -34.78
C ALA A 704 -11.41 7.84 -36.13
N ASN A 705 -11.68 8.52 -37.24
CA ASN A 705 -11.60 7.93 -38.57
C ASN A 705 -10.22 7.37 -38.85
N THR A 706 -9.18 8.16 -38.65
CA THR A 706 -7.78 7.78 -38.90
C THR A 706 -7.25 6.81 -37.85
N TYR A 707 -7.70 6.93 -36.58
CA TYR A 707 -7.32 6.00 -35.51
C TYR A 707 -7.86 4.59 -35.74
N LEU A 708 -9.12 4.46 -36.17
CA LEU A 708 -9.79 3.17 -36.38
C LEU A 708 -9.18 2.40 -37.57
N GLU A 709 -8.61 3.09 -38.55
CA GLU A 709 -7.91 2.50 -39.70
C GLU A 709 -6.55 1.90 -39.32
N LEU A 710 -5.99 2.26 -38.17
CA LEU A 710 -4.70 1.72 -37.71
C LEU A 710 -4.81 0.24 -37.32
N ASN A 711 -3.76 -0.52 -37.62
CA ASN A 711 -3.59 -1.86 -37.05
C ASN A 711 -3.28 -1.80 -35.54
N GLU A 712 -3.29 -2.94 -34.86
CA GLU A 712 -3.05 -2.99 -33.39
C GLU A 712 -1.72 -2.34 -33.00
N GLN A 713 -0.63 -2.59 -33.73
CA GLN A 713 0.67 -1.99 -33.43
C GLN A 713 0.63 -0.46 -33.55
N GLY A 714 -0.06 0.08 -34.56
CA GLY A 714 -0.27 1.51 -34.72
C GLY A 714 -1.07 2.12 -33.56
N LYS A 715 -2.08 1.42 -33.06
CA LYS A 715 -2.87 1.87 -31.89
C LYS A 715 -2.05 1.91 -30.60
N TYR A 716 -1.19 0.92 -30.37
CA TYR A 716 -0.23 0.96 -29.27
C TYR A 716 0.82 2.07 -29.44
N ALA A 717 1.26 2.34 -30.66
CA ALA A 717 2.19 3.44 -30.94
C ALA A 717 1.55 4.80 -30.62
N VAL A 718 0.28 5.01 -30.98
CA VAL A 718 -0.48 6.22 -30.59
C VAL A 718 -0.54 6.36 -29.06
N ALA A 719 -0.79 5.28 -28.32
CA ALA A 719 -0.80 5.30 -26.86
C ALA A 719 0.57 5.75 -26.29
N ARG A 720 1.67 5.26 -26.86
CA ARG A 720 3.04 5.69 -26.45
C ARG A 720 3.30 7.16 -26.76
N GLN A 721 2.79 7.68 -27.90
CA GLN A 721 2.90 9.11 -28.21
C GLN A 721 2.14 9.96 -27.20
N ILE A 722 0.94 9.54 -26.77
CA ILE A 722 0.18 10.22 -25.72
C ILE A 722 1.00 10.27 -24.41
N GLY A 723 1.69 9.19 -24.06
CA GLY A 723 2.59 9.16 -22.90
C GLY A 723 3.75 10.16 -23.00
N LEU A 724 4.29 10.38 -24.19
CA LEU A 724 5.32 11.41 -24.42
C LEU A 724 4.71 12.81 -24.31
N ILE A 725 3.55 13.04 -24.93
CA ILE A 725 2.82 14.32 -24.82
C ILE A 725 2.52 14.62 -23.33
N ASN A 726 2.06 13.64 -22.57
CA ASN A 726 1.76 13.78 -21.14
C ASN A 726 2.97 14.28 -20.32
N LYS A 727 4.19 13.95 -20.71
CA LYS A 727 5.41 14.42 -20.04
C LYS A 727 5.72 15.87 -20.39
N GLU A 728 5.57 16.25 -21.68
CA GLU A 728 5.87 17.60 -22.18
C GLU A 728 4.88 18.66 -21.68
N ILE A 729 3.62 18.28 -21.48
CA ILE A 729 2.56 19.21 -21.04
C ILE A 729 2.40 19.31 -19.52
N LYS A 730 3.28 18.74 -18.75
CA LYS A 730 3.21 18.73 -17.27
C LYS A 730 3.06 20.17 -16.72
N GLY A 731 2.05 20.36 -15.86
CA GLY A 731 1.76 21.65 -15.22
C GLY A 731 0.88 22.60 -16.07
N LYS A 732 0.32 22.12 -17.19
CA LYS A 732 -0.69 22.81 -17.99
C LYS A 732 -2.06 22.18 -17.78
N ASN A 733 -3.13 22.94 -18.03
CA ASN A 733 -4.49 22.41 -18.02
C ASN A 733 -4.80 21.81 -19.39
N VAL A 734 -4.76 20.50 -19.49
CA VAL A 734 -4.91 19.80 -20.77
C VAL A 734 -6.14 18.92 -20.76
N MET A 735 -6.90 19.01 -21.83
CA MET A 735 -8.02 18.13 -22.13
C MET A 735 -7.59 17.09 -23.16
N LEU A 736 -7.73 15.82 -22.83
CA LEU A 736 -7.48 14.70 -23.71
C LEU A 736 -8.81 14.16 -24.24
N VAL A 737 -9.00 14.12 -25.54
CA VAL A 737 -10.26 13.70 -26.20
C VAL A 737 -9.97 12.57 -27.17
N GLY A 738 -10.62 11.42 -27.00
CA GLY A 738 -10.37 10.26 -27.87
C GLY A 738 -11.58 9.38 -28.10
N PRO A 739 -11.58 8.60 -29.20
CA PRO A 739 -12.64 7.67 -29.52
C PRO A 739 -12.59 6.44 -28.62
N GLY A 740 -13.71 6.07 -28.05
CA GLY A 740 -13.81 4.91 -27.19
C GLY A 740 -13.11 5.06 -25.84
N ARG A 741 -12.79 3.96 -25.20
CA ARG A 741 -12.21 3.93 -23.86
C ARG A 741 -10.75 4.33 -23.82
N TRP A 742 -10.37 5.08 -22.79
CA TRP A 742 -9.00 5.19 -22.35
C TRP A 742 -8.63 4.02 -21.42
N GLY A 743 -7.38 3.55 -21.52
CA GLY A 743 -6.89 2.46 -20.65
C GLY A 743 -7.43 1.08 -20.96
N SER A 744 -7.98 0.87 -22.16
CA SER A 744 -8.44 -0.46 -22.60
C SER A 744 -7.24 -1.34 -22.94
N THR A 745 -7.18 -2.55 -22.38
CA THR A 745 -6.19 -3.56 -22.81
C THR A 745 -6.43 -4.08 -24.20
N THR A 746 -7.59 -3.75 -24.80
CA THR A 746 -8.00 -4.19 -26.13
C THR A 746 -8.13 -3.00 -27.07
N PRO A 747 -7.23 -2.88 -28.07
CA PRO A 747 -7.22 -1.74 -28.99
C PRO A 747 -8.49 -1.55 -29.83
N SER A 748 -9.35 -2.58 -29.94
CA SER A 748 -10.64 -2.47 -30.63
C SER A 748 -11.73 -1.77 -29.81
N LEU A 749 -11.53 -1.56 -28.51
CA LEU A 749 -12.49 -0.89 -27.62
C LEU A 749 -12.12 0.57 -27.30
N GLY A 750 -10.93 0.99 -27.67
CA GLY A 750 -10.44 2.34 -27.39
C GLY A 750 -8.93 2.45 -27.49
N ILE A 751 -8.34 3.32 -26.70
CA ILE A 751 -6.91 3.65 -26.75
C ILE A 751 -6.19 2.96 -25.59
N PRO A 752 -5.20 2.07 -25.86
CA PRO A 752 -4.55 1.23 -24.87
C PRO A 752 -3.42 1.97 -24.10
N VAL A 753 -3.78 3.06 -23.43
CA VAL A 753 -2.87 3.80 -22.55
C VAL A 753 -2.86 3.23 -21.14
N HIS A 754 -1.74 3.37 -20.44
CA HIS A 754 -1.66 3.16 -19.01
C HIS A 754 -1.90 4.48 -18.26
N TYR A 755 -2.28 4.40 -16.98
CA TYR A 755 -2.48 5.60 -16.16
C TYR A 755 -1.25 6.54 -16.18
N ALA A 756 -0.05 6.00 -16.11
CA ALA A 756 1.20 6.76 -16.18
C ALA A 756 1.35 7.63 -17.46
N GLU A 757 0.65 7.25 -18.54
CA GLU A 757 0.71 7.95 -19.82
C GLU A 757 -0.28 9.11 -19.96
N LEU A 758 -1.12 9.33 -18.93
CA LEU A 758 -2.12 10.42 -18.94
C LEU A 758 -2.32 11.09 -17.57
N CYS A 759 -1.55 10.74 -16.57
CA CYS A 759 -1.69 11.22 -15.19
C CYS A 759 -1.54 12.74 -14.99
N ASN A 760 -1.01 13.48 -15.99
CA ASN A 760 -0.91 14.94 -15.96
C ASN A 760 -2.07 15.66 -16.70
N MET A 761 -3.04 14.93 -17.24
CA MET A 761 -4.21 15.50 -17.88
C MET A 761 -5.14 16.11 -16.84
N THR A 762 -5.80 17.23 -17.20
CA THR A 762 -6.80 17.89 -16.34
C THR A 762 -8.19 17.32 -16.58
N VAL A 763 -8.50 17.04 -17.85
CA VAL A 763 -9.78 16.49 -18.31
C VAL A 763 -9.52 15.36 -19.28
N ILE A 764 -10.30 14.30 -19.16
CA ILE A 764 -10.29 13.17 -20.11
C ILE A 764 -11.70 13.00 -20.65
N CYS A 765 -11.83 13.02 -21.98
CA CYS A 765 -13.08 12.81 -22.69
C CYS A 765 -13.01 11.53 -23.52
N GLU A 766 -14.01 10.68 -23.38
CA GLU A 766 -14.29 9.57 -24.28
C GLU A 766 -15.45 9.96 -25.20
N TYR A 767 -15.32 9.79 -26.51
CA TYR A 767 -16.44 10.09 -27.38
C TYR A 767 -16.85 8.91 -28.27
N SER A 768 -18.18 8.80 -28.53
CA SER A 768 -18.71 7.87 -29.49
C SER A 768 -18.70 8.50 -30.89
N SER A 769 -18.56 7.66 -31.89
CA SER A 769 -18.75 8.06 -33.28
C SER A 769 -19.71 7.08 -33.99
N GLU A 770 -20.98 7.48 -34.15
CA GLU A 770 -21.95 6.68 -34.89
C GLU A 770 -21.48 6.44 -36.33
N LYS A 771 -20.86 7.45 -36.97
CA LYS A 771 -20.33 7.35 -38.32
C LYS A 771 -19.22 6.30 -38.45
N ALA A 772 -18.47 6.06 -37.38
CA ALA A 772 -17.40 5.06 -37.33
C ALA A 772 -17.87 3.71 -36.73
N GLY A 773 -19.15 3.58 -36.35
CA GLY A 773 -19.70 2.37 -35.75
C GLY A 773 -19.11 2.06 -34.35
N PHE A 774 -18.60 3.06 -33.67
CA PHE A 774 -17.88 2.94 -32.41
C PHE A 774 -18.70 3.55 -31.27
N MET A 775 -19.36 2.69 -30.51
CA MET A 775 -20.09 3.10 -29.28
C MET A 775 -19.19 2.83 -28.09
N PRO A 776 -18.66 3.84 -27.40
CA PRO A 776 -17.85 3.61 -26.23
C PRO A 776 -18.72 3.09 -25.10
N GLU A 777 -18.27 2.01 -24.49
CA GLU A 777 -18.67 1.72 -23.14
C GLU A 777 -17.90 2.65 -22.22
N LEU A 778 -18.58 3.26 -21.25
CA LEU A 778 -17.95 4.12 -20.26
C LEU A 778 -16.94 3.36 -19.44
N SER A 779 -15.78 3.96 -19.16
CA SER A 779 -14.71 3.38 -18.33
C SER A 779 -15.09 3.27 -16.84
N TYR A 780 -16.35 3.51 -16.47
CA TYR A 780 -16.83 3.52 -15.10
C TYR A 780 -16.44 2.28 -14.31
N GLY A 781 -15.79 2.51 -13.19
CA GLY A 781 -15.56 1.54 -12.13
C GLY A 781 -14.46 0.51 -12.43
N SER A 782 -13.65 0.68 -13.47
CA SER A 782 -12.38 0.00 -13.60
C SER A 782 -11.33 0.62 -12.66
N HIS A 783 -10.24 -0.10 -12.38
CA HIS A 783 -9.10 0.50 -11.68
C HIS A 783 -8.60 1.77 -12.39
N PHE A 784 -8.52 1.74 -13.70
CA PHE A 784 -8.18 2.90 -14.50
C PHE A 784 -9.09 4.11 -14.22
N PHE A 785 -10.39 3.87 -14.14
CA PHE A 785 -11.35 4.91 -13.82
C PHE A 785 -11.19 5.44 -12.38
N GLN A 786 -10.96 4.56 -11.41
CA GLN A 786 -10.66 4.95 -10.03
C GLN A 786 -9.40 5.81 -9.96
N ASP A 787 -8.36 5.45 -10.71
CA ASP A 787 -7.12 6.24 -10.82
C ASP A 787 -7.36 7.66 -11.31
N ILE A 788 -8.22 7.81 -12.34
CA ILE A 788 -8.59 9.11 -12.89
C ILE A 788 -9.30 9.95 -11.83
N VAL A 789 -10.30 9.38 -11.16
CA VAL A 789 -11.08 10.07 -10.13
C VAL A 789 -10.19 10.47 -8.95
N GLU A 790 -9.33 9.59 -8.49
CA GLU A 790 -8.39 9.85 -7.38
C GLU A 790 -7.35 10.92 -7.72
N ALA A 791 -6.87 10.92 -8.96
CA ALA A 791 -5.98 11.98 -9.45
C ALA A 791 -6.68 13.34 -9.54
N GLY A 792 -8.01 13.36 -9.39
CA GLY A 792 -8.83 14.55 -9.59
C GLY A 792 -8.86 15.00 -11.04
N ILE A 793 -8.69 14.08 -11.97
CA ILE A 793 -8.88 14.30 -13.40
C ILE A 793 -10.37 14.28 -13.67
N PHE A 794 -10.88 15.31 -14.34
CA PHE A 794 -12.29 15.41 -14.69
C PHE A 794 -12.58 14.49 -15.88
N TYR A 795 -13.64 13.70 -15.79
CA TYR A 795 -14.00 12.74 -16.83
C TYR A 795 -15.32 13.08 -17.51
N VAL A 796 -15.36 12.94 -18.83
CA VAL A 796 -16.56 13.13 -19.65
C VAL A 796 -16.71 12.02 -20.66
N ALA A 797 -17.94 11.54 -20.86
CA ALA A 797 -18.29 10.69 -21.99
C ALA A 797 -19.25 11.46 -22.91
N ILE A 798 -18.87 11.61 -24.17
CA ILE A 798 -19.60 12.37 -25.17
C ILE A 798 -20.28 11.38 -26.14
N PHE A 799 -21.59 11.34 -26.15
CA PHE A 799 -22.38 10.52 -27.08
C PHE A 799 -22.82 11.35 -28.29
N ASP A 800 -21.97 11.41 -29.31
CA ASP A 800 -22.29 12.11 -30.55
C ASP A 800 -23.54 11.53 -31.22
N GLY A 801 -24.50 12.39 -31.61
CA GLY A 801 -25.80 11.99 -32.17
C GLY A 801 -26.96 11.90 -31.18
N HIS A 802 -26.71 12.00 -29.85
CA HIS A 802 -27.76 12.12 -28.86
C HIS A 802 -28.43 13.50 -28.92
N LYS A 803 -29.75 13.53 -28.66
CA LYS A 803 -30.63 14.70 -28.93
C LYS A 803 -30.28 15.95 -28.12
N ASP A 804 -29.63 15.79 -26.97
CA ASP A 804 -29.26 16.86 -26.04
C ASP A 804 -27.74 17.09 -25.97
N VAL A 805 -26.99 16.48 -26.89
CA VAL A 805 -25.52 16.55 -26.95
C VAL A 805 -25.10 17.34 -28.18
N ILE A 806 -24.27 18.36 -27.98
CA ILE A 806 -23.59 19.08 -29.06
C ILE A 806 -22.14 18.65 -29.03
N PHE A 807 -21.58 18.23 -30.16
CA PHE A 807 -20.16 17.90 -30.29
C PHE A 807 -19.61 18.49 -31.60
N ASN A 808 -18.70 19.46 -31.48
CA ASN A 808 -18.14 20.21 -32.59
C ASN A 808 -16.62 20.03 -32.70
N PRO A 809 -16.12 18.89 -33.23
CA PRO A 809 -14.69 18.65 -33.40
C PRO A 809 -13.98 19.71 -34.25
N ASP A 810 -14.70 20.31 -35.20
CA ASP A 810 -14.18 21.38 -36.05
C ASP A 810 -13.74 22.62 -35.27
N HIS A 811 -14.25 22.78 -34.03
CA HIS A 811 -13.82 23.87 -33.16
C HIS A 811 -12.34 23.77 -32.82
N ILE A 812 -11.83 22.56 -32.68
CA ILE A 812 -10.44 22.23 -32.36
C ILE A 812 -9.62 22.00 -33.63
N LEU A 813 -10.16 21.29 -34.62
CA LEU A 813 -9.44 20.91 -35.84
C LEU A 813 -9.09 22.08 -36.76
N LYS A 814 -9.72 23.25 -36.56
CA LYS A 814 -9.37 24.50 -37.28
C LYS A 814 -8.09 25.17 -36.76
N GLU A 815 -7.74 24.89 -35.51
CA GLU A 815 -6.52 25.43 -34.93
C GLU A 815 -5.28 24.73 -35.50
N GLU A 816 -4.13 25.39 -35.41
CA GLU A 816 -2.84 24.77 -35.84
C GLU A 816 -2.49 23.56 -35.02
N ASN A 817 -2.15 22.43 -35.67
CA ASN A 817 -1.69 21.23 -34.99
C ASN A 817 -0.26 21.38 -34.46
N MET A 818 -0.13 21.53 -33.17
CA MET A 818 1.14 21.73 -32.48
C MET A 818 1.92 20.44 -32.19
N LEU A 819 1.47 19.25 -32.64
CA LEU A 819 2.12 17.97 -32.35
C LEU A 819 3.62 18.00 -32.74
N THR A 820 3.92 18.47 -33.95
CA THR A 820 5.29 18.50 -34.48
C THR A 820 6.19 19.48 -33.74
N SER A 821 5.63 20.58 -33.22
CA SER A 821 6.39 21.56 -32.45
C SER A 821 6.69 21.08 -31.03
N LEU A 822 5.79 20.28 -30.41
CA LEU A 822 5.97 19.69 -29.09
C LEU A 822 6.78 18.41 -29.13
N LEU A 823 6.55 17.58 -30.16
CA LEU A 823 7.20 16.27 -30.35
C LEU A 823 7.64 16.12 -31.81
N PRO A 824 8.86 16.56 -32.20
CA PRO A 824 9.35 16.45 -33.58
C PRO A 824 9.34 15.00 -34.11
N GLN A 825 9.55 14.01 -33.26
CA GLN A 825 9.52 12.58 -33.58
C GLN A 825 8.09 12.02 -33.76
N GLY A 826 7.06 12.77 -33.40
CA GLY A 826 5.65 12.37 -33.52
C GLY A 826 5.00 12.75 -34.87
N ASN A 827 5.76 13.27 -35.80
CA ASN A 827 5.23 13.80 -37.10
C ASN A 827 4.41 12.76 -37.89
N GLU A 828 4.78 11.48 -37.82
CA GLU A 828 4.04 10.39 -38.48
C GLU A 828 2.61 10.21 -38.00
N PHE A 829 2.29 10.70 -36.78
CA PHE A 829 0.97 10.61 -36.16
C PHE A 829 0.14 11.90 -36.32
N SER A 830 0.61 12.90 -37.06
CA SER A 830 -0.06 14.19 -37.21
C SER A 830 -1.47 14.11 -37.84
N ASN A 831 -1.76 13.06 -38.58
CA ASN A 831 -3.09 12.77 -39.12
C ASN A 831 -4.03 12.12 -38.10
N VAL A 832 -3.51 11.57 -36.98
CA VAL A 832 -4.26 10.88 -35.94
C VAL A 832 -4.37 11.73 -34.68
N ILE A 833 -3.28 12.41 -34.30
CA ILE A 833 -3.18 13.23 -33.10
C ILE A 833 -3.14 14.70 -33.48
N HIS A 834 -4.10 15.47 -32.98
CA HIS A 834 -4.19 16.92 -33.18
C HIS A 834 -4.06 17.61 -31.83
N ILE A 835 -3.05 18.46 -31.65
CA ILE A 835 -2.84 19.24 -30.43
C ILE A 835 -3.13 20.71 -30.75
N ALA A 836 -4.19 21.25 -30.19
CA ALA A 836 -4.57 22.65 -30.31
C ALA A 836 -4.29 23.41 -29.02
N LYS A 837 -3.69 24.60 -29.17
CA LYS A 837 -3.61 25.57 -28.06
C LYS A 837 -4.90 26.35 -28.02
N THR A 838 -5.53 26.42 -26.86
CA THR A 838 -6.79 27.10 -26.67
C THR A 838 -6.60 28.47 -26.00
N THR A 839 -7.50 29.40 -26.26
CA THR A 839 -7.48 30.73 -25.63
C THR A 839 -8.85 31.00 -25.02
N GLY A 840 -8.89 31.01 -23.68
CA GLY A 840 -10.12 31.26 -22.92
C GLY A 840 -11.13 30.12 -22.91
N MET A 841 -10.74 28.90 -23.33
CA MET A 841 -11.59 27.70 -23.24
C MET A 841 -11.75 27.29 -21.78
N GLU A 842 -12.99 27.00 -21.38
CA GLU A 842 -13.32 26.56 -20.03
C GLU A 842 -14.37 25.44 -20.09
N ILE A 843 -14.24 24.49 -19.13
CA ILE A 843 -15.28 23.51 -18.83
C ILE A 843 -16.08 23.99 -17.62
N TYR A 844 -17.41 23.95 -17.76
CA TYR A 844 -18.38 24.21 -16.69
C TYR A 844 -19.18 22.95 -16.47
N SER A 845 -19.22 22.45 -15.24
CA SER A 845 -20.10 21.34 -14.87
C SER A 845 -20.87 21.65 -13.60
N ASP A 846 -22.10 21.20 -13.54
CA ASP A 846 -22.93 21.23 -12.34
C ASP A 846 -23.55 19.84 -12.12
N ILE A 847 -23.11 19.19 -11.06
CA ILE A 847 -23.53 17.83 -10.72
C ILE A 847 -25.00 17.77 -10.26
N VAL A 848 -25.55 18.90 -9.77
CA VAL A 848 -26.95 18.96 -9.30
C VAL A 848 -27.90 18.97 -10.49
N THR A 849 -27.63 19.78 -11.51
CA THR A 849 -28.44 19.86 -12.73
C THR A 849 -28.01 18.85 -13.79
N GLN A 850 -26.94 18.09 -13.53
CA GLN A 850 -26.36 17.13 -14.47
C GLN A 850 -25.99 17.73 -15.84
N LYS A 851 -25.66 19.02 -15.90
CA LYS A 851 -25.29 19.72 -17.13
C LYS A 851 -23.80 20.00 -17.19
N LEU A 852 -23.26 19.93 -18.38
CA LEU A 852 -21.88 20.26 -18.70
C LEU A 852 -21.80 21.06 -19.98
N LEU A 853 -20.96 22.09 -20.00
CA LEU A 853 -20.64 22.92 -21.15
C LEU A 853 -19.12 23.11 -21.25
N CYS A 854 -18.56 22.89 -22.43
CA CYS A 854 -17.20 23.26 -22.80
C CYS A 854 -17.22 24.30 -23.93
N ARG A 855 -16.73 25.51 -23.63
CA ARG A 855 -16.71 26.63 -24.61
C ARG A 855 -15.47 27.47 -24.49
#